data_89968e7ace11de1b75d2faa87a8bb2a1
#
_entry.id   89968e7ace11de1b75d2faa87a8bb2a1
#
_cell.length_a   1.000
_cell.length_b   1.000
_cell.length_c   1.000
_cell.angle_alpha   90.00
_cell.angle_beta   90.00
_cell.angle_gamma   90.00
#
_symmetry.space_group_name_H-M   'P 1'
#
loop_
_entity.id
_entity.type
_entity.pdbx_description
1 polymer ?
#
loop_
_entity_poly.entity_id
_entity_poly.type
_entity_poly.pdbx_seq_one_letter_code
_entity_poly.pdbx_strand_id
1 'polypeptide(L)'
;MTEKNIFLTAAFGFSLLLSLSSCEWSEPGQEEGGTEKDPVPVTLTLSSTVQSRTVLGDLVDGVYRVFWSNGDRICVNGVKSDALYGLADSTVNASFTIKGVTPPYSVVYPSINCDAISESGVADISIPVSQKYTAGSFPEGSAMLYGNTESESASLKNLCGVVKIPVTAYRASKLKSVELISKSVSDPLAGKFNLNTRTGELAAVSGTSTLLLSLPVEGVDLAPGDTVSLMMAVHSGEYASGFNIRLTDTQDRTMIVEWTESTAVEAGVIAGLPAIEFDPSTALEITDIESWELFAAAANAGDWSEWANKNGEVNLLGNISVAGDITPIESWNGIFKGNGFTISRGNACNPIFKTIEAGAIVKDLVVAGRCTELPGEDHQYGLYDVSYANFVCPLSVTNYGTISNCTSRVEVSLNGRDEIFYLGGMVMYNAGLMEDCSNEGPITVNYVVTNRRWASIGGLACFASDGVASHSVSLHNYRNIESAGTFVNCSNKADILVTKRSNSTTGGTHYLSGFDLGGICASVNAGTAEHPARFENCTNSGKISFLEYEIGSTTQYKYAYGMGGIVGCVGNHTPLWKYGGSEVTAAFYEIPSDYASKLTDTTPAGYAFEIVNCSNTADLESAARVGNDLASSITATEIKNPRKQGYFGGIIGYCYGASDYANKIEGCSNTGAMHFSERYMGNAGGGIAGAAANVSFKNCTVNIGQDKKVAPSVQPDWYVPAKAGANYRAAGYFGGIFGIAHADVTIESCKSFIYIDYPLTPSADGLMTASYVRFPGFLFAVAFPETTVRISGTCGLGGHIMSYFYNPGTKDLDKKFINEDIDRDNVSSFICYRDVYDNRYKDMWVEAGHTTGNVVISDSNFGTVTGKENVAYWDGK
;
A
#
# COMPACT_ATOMS: atom_id res chain seq x y z
N MET A 1 22.22 -54.88 -7.71
CA MET A 1 23.13 -55.07 -6.57
C MET A 1 22.61 -54.05 -5.55
N THR A 2 21.75 -54.54 -4.70
CA THR A 2 21.95 -54.86 -3.29
C THR A 2 22.44 -53.62 -2.50
N GLU A 3 21.83 -53.10 -1.57
CA GLU A 3 21.06 -53.44 -0.35
C GLU A 3 21.23 -52.17 0.56
N LYS A 4 20.54 -51.72 1.52
CA LYS A 4 19.52 -52.18 2.44
C LYS A 4 19.03 -50.97 3.28
N ASN A 5 17.77 -51.05 3.61
CA ASN A 5 17.04 -50.41 4.71
C ASN A 5 17.81 -50.17 6.01
N ILE A 6 17.42 -49.12 6.76
CA ILE A 6 17.08 -49.22 8.18
C ILE A 6 16.08 -48.12 8.56
N PHE A 7 14.91 -48.54 9.02
CA PHE A 7 13.92 -47.81 9.81
C PHE A 7 14.48 -47.46 11.20
N LEU A 8 14.13 -46.29 11.73
CA LEU A 8 14.06 -46.13 13.18
C LEU A 8 12.90 -45.19 13.56
N THR A 9 11.84 -45.79 13.98
CA THR A 9 10.73 -45.22 14.73
C THR A 9 11.17 -44.96 16.16
N ALA A 10 10.98 -43.76 16.69
CA ALA A 10 11.06 -43.49 18.13
C ALA A 10 9.78 -42.84 18.61
N ALA A 11 8.93 -43.64 19.20
CA ALA A 11 7.81 -43.21 20.01
C ALA A 11 8.33 -42.81 21.41
N PHE A 12 7.99 -41.63 21.88
CA PHE A 12 8.17 -41.25 23.28
C PHE A 12 6.84 -41.26 23.98
N GLY A 13 6.62 -42.33 24.78
CA GLY A 13 5.58 -42.36 25.77
C GLY A 13 6.00 -41.62 27.03
N PHE A 14 5.09 -40.79 27.53
CA PHE A 14 5.24 -40.17 28.83
C PHE A 14 4.57 -41.04 29.88
N SER A 15 5.39 -41.68 30.72
CA SER A 15 4.93 -42.38 31.91
C SER A 15 4.95 -41.45 33.10
N LEU A 16 3.80 -41.29 33.72
CA LEU A 16 3.57 -40.62 34.98
C LEU A 16 4.08 -41.49 36.13
N LEU A 17 5.09 -41.07 36.84
CA LEU A 17 5.52 -41.71 38.12
C LEU A 17 5.19 -40.76 39.28
N LEU A 18 4.16 -41.19 40.05
CA LEU A 18 3.91 -40.72 41.40
C LEU A 18 4.97 -41.35 42.31
N SER A 19 5.72 -40.49 43.00
CA SER A 19 6.47 -40.91 44.19
C SER A 19 5.95 -40.14 45.39
N LEU A 20 5.26 -40.88 46.23
CA LEU A 20 5.03 -40.53 47.65
C LEU A 20 6.31 -40.80 48.42
N SER A 21 6.80 -39.78 49.09
CA SER A 21 7.70 -39.99 50.25
C SER A 21 7.29 -39.08 51.39
N SER A 22 6.85 -39.71 52.43
CA SER A 22 6.74 -39.15 53.81
C SER A 22 8.09 -39.11 54.46
N CYS A 23 8.39 -38.02 55.17
CA CYS A 23 9.25 -37.98 56.35
C CYS A 23 9.03 -36.70 57.14
N GLU A 24 8.48 -36.81 58.21
CA GLU A 24 8.77 -36.53 59.58
C GLU A 24 9.50 -35.27 59.99
N TRP A 25 8.79 -34.57 60.83
CA TRP A 25 8.99 -33.65 61.93
C TRP A 25 10.40 -33.30 62.39
N SER A 26 10.59 -31.95 62.51
CA SER A 26 11.15 -31.32 63.70
C SER A 26 10.86 -29.82 63.70
N GLU A 27 10.09 -29.35 64.69
CA GLU A 27 10.07 -27.93 65.20
C GLU A 27 11.29 -27.73 66.13
N PRO A 28 11.70 -26.44 66.36
CA PRO A 28 10.86 -25.26 66.63
C PRO A 28 11.45 -23.92 66.18
N GLY A 29 10.59 -22.94 66.07
CA GLY A 29 10.94 -21.49 65.93
C GLY A 29 9.71 -20.66 65.66
N GLN A 30 9.09 -20.14 66.74
CA GLN A 30 8.07 -19.13 66.62
C GLN A 30 8.66 -17.86 66.03
N GLU A 31 8.20 -17.47 64.84
CA GLU A 31 8.07 -16.09 64.42
C GLU A 31 6.63 -15.88 64.04
N GLU A 32 6.05 -14.82 64.56
CA GLU A 32 4.66 -14.44 64.35
C GLU A 32 4.34 -14.27 62.85
N GLY A 33 3.66 -15.22 62.28
CA GLY A 33 3.08 -15.15 60.97
C GLY A 33 1.87 -14.25 61.01
N GLY A 34 1.94 -13.14 60.24
CA GLY A 34 0.76 -12.40 59.90
C GLY A 34 -0.27 -13.33 59.24
N THR A 35 -1.43 -13.47 59.85
CA THR A 35 -2.57 -14.13 59.24
C THR A 35 -2.91 -13.40 57.97
N GLU A 36 -2.60 -14.01 56.83
CA GLU A 36 -3.20 -13.66 55.57
C GLU A 36 -4.72 -13.80 55.77
N LYS A 37 -5.39 -12.65 55.97
CA LYS A 37 -6.85 -12.64 56.08
C LYS A 37 -7.38 -13.15 54.78
N ASP A 38 -8.18 -14.22 54.79
CA ASP A 38 -8.97 -14.66 53.64
C ASP A 38 -9.58 -13.42 52.99
N PRO A 39 -9.42 -13.25 51.69
CA PRO A 39 -9.91 -12.05 50.98
C PRO A 39 -11.41 -11.91 51.19
N VAL A 40 -11.82 -10.76 51.75
CA VAL A 40 -13.23 -10.47 52.03
C VAL A 40 -14.00 -10.50 50.73
N PRO A 41 -15.11 -11.28 50.64
CA PRO A 41 -15.93 -11.28 49.44
C PRO A 41 -16.65 -9.96 49.26
N VAL A 42 -16.64 -9.43 48.05
CA VAL A 42 -17.38 -8.23 47.62
C VAL A 42 -18.59 -8.68 46.79
N THR A 43 -19.75 -8.10 47.06
CA THR A 43 -20.97 -8.36 46.30
C THR A 43 -21.27 -7.15 45.42
N LEU A 44 -21.12 -7.31 44.11
CA LEU A 44 -21.46 -6.30 43.11
C LEU A 44 -22.88 -6.49 42.61
N THR A 45 -23.72 -5.51 42.75
CA THR A 45 -25.06 -5.49 42.14
C THR A 45 -25.00 -4.77 40.81
N LEU A 46 -25.25 -5.53 39.74
CA LEU A 46 -25.18 -5.02 38.39
C LEU A 46 -26.56 -4.88 37.78
N SER A 47 -26.81 -3.69 37.26
CA SER A 47 -27.98 -3.42 36.41
C SER A 47 -27.51 -3.35 34.96
N SER A 48 -28.31 -3.86 34.06
CA SER A 48 -28.09 -3.62 32.65
C SER A 48 -28.95 -2.44 32.23
N THR A 49 -28.40 -1.54 31.43
CA THR A 49 -29.19 -0.51 30.74
C THR A 49 -30.20 -1.18 29.82
N VAL A 50 -31.27 -0.52 29.44
CA VAL A 50 -32.47 -1.04 28.76
C VAL A 50 -32.21 -1.89 27.51
N GLN A 51 -30.98 -1.98 27.03
CA GLN A 51 -30.60 -2.62 25.77
C GLN A 51 -29.62 -3.79 25.85
N SER A 52 -29.34 -4.38 27.04
CA SER A 52 -28.32 -5.43 27.13
C SER A 52 -28.72 -6.63 27.94
N ARG A 53 -28.49 -7.88 27.38
CA ARG A 53 -28.61 -9.09 28.21
C ARG A 53 -28.39 -10.43 27.50
N THR A 54 -28.44 -11.56 28.25
CA THR A 54 -28.04 -12.89 27.84
C THR A 54 -29.11 -13.62 27.04
N VAL A 55 -30.39 -13.25 27.23
CA VAL A 55 -31.54 -13.79 26.45
C VAL A 55 -32.46 -12.63 26.06
N LEU A 56 -32.83 -12.60 24.79
CA LEU A 56 -33.76 -11.61 24.25
C LEU A 56 -35.19 -11.90 24.77
N GLY A 57 -35.81 -10.89 25.41
CA GLY A 57 -37.24 -10.95 25.76
C GLY A 57 -38.13 -10.41 24.64
N ASP A 58 -39.40 -10.22 24.97
CA ASP A 58 -40.38 -9.69 24.01
C ASP A 58 -40.03 -8.23 23.64
N LEU A 59 -40.37 -7.86 22.41
CA LEU A 59 -40.29 -6.49 21.93
C LEU A 59 -41.44 -5.67 22.58
N VAL A 60 -41.04 -4.75 23.48
CA VAL A 60 -42.00 -3.87 24.14
C VAL A 60 -41.60 -2.43 23.82
N ASP A 61 -42.57 -1.66 23.28
CA ASP A 61 -42.35 -0.25 22.89
C ASP A 61 -41.11 -0.03 21.96
N GLY A 62 -40.83 -0.98 21.06
CA GLY A 62 -39.72 -0.89 20.13
C GLY A 62 -38.36 -1.27 20.73
N VAL A 63 -38.34 -1.76 21.97
CA VAL A 63 -37.12 -2.13 22.67
C VAL A 63 -37.19 -3.59 23.10
N TYR A 64 -36.18 -4.40 22.77
CA TYR A 64 -36.02 -5.74 23.29
C TYR A 64 -35.52 -5.70 24.73
N ARG A 65 -36.25 -6.35 25.64
CA ARG A 65 -35.79 -6.59 27.00
C ARG A 65 -34.89 -7.81 27.02
N VAL A 66 -33.85 -7.79 27.81
CA VAL A 66 -32.87 -8.86 27.94
C VAL A 66 -32.62 -9.14 29.42
N PHE A 67 -32.41 -10.39 29.87
CA PHE A 67 -32.47 -10.82 31.26
C PHE A 67 -31.22 -11.62 31.68
N TRP A 68 -30.73 -11.51 32.91
CA TRP A 68 -29.71 -12.37 33.46
C TRP A 68 -30.19 -13.82 33.52
N SER A 69 -29.29 -14.76 33.28
CA SER A 69 -29.56 -16.20 33.28
C SER A 69 -28.78 -16.91 34.37
N ASN A 70 -29.32 -18.06 34.82
CA ASN A 70 -28.56 -18.95 35.71
C ASN A 70 -27.30 -19.43 34.97
N GLY A 71 -26.16 -19.43 35.67
CA GLY A 71 -24.86 -19.75 35.09
C GLY A 71 -24.03 -18.56 34.66
N ASP A 72 -24.61 -17.37 34.54
CA ASP A 72 -23.89 -16.16 34.19
C ASP A 72 -22.75 -15.85 35.16
N ARG A 73 -21.60 -15.41 34.63
CA ARG A 73 -20.41 -15.00 35.39
C ARG A 73 -19.82 -13.74 34.79
N ILE A 74 -19.29 -12.89 35.66
CA ILE A 74 -18.58 -11.68 35.29
C ILE A 74 -17.09 -11.82 35.60
N CYS A 75 -16.26 -10.99 34.94
CA CYS A 75 -14.86 -10.76 35.27
C CYS A 75 -14.72 -9.37 35.88
N VAL A 76 -14.14 -9.27 37.06
CA VAL A 76 -13.92 -8.01 37.79
C VAL A 76 -12.45 -7.88 38.12
N ASN A 77 -11.78 -6.86 37.63
CA ASN A 77 -10.34 -6.63 37.83
C ASN A 77 -9.49 -7.90 37.57
N GLY A 78 -9.92 -8.70 36.54
CA GLY A 78 -9.26 -9.97 36.19
C GLY A 78 -9.71 -11.20 37.00
N VAL A 79 -10.57 -11.05 37.99
CA VAL A 79 -11.10 -12.15 38.80
C VAL A 79 -12.51 -12.53 38.34
N LYS A 80 -12.75 -13.82 38.14
CA LYS A 80 -14.06 -14.34 37.69
C LYS A 80 -14.98 -14.57 38.91
N SER A 81 -16.25 -14.13 38.79
CA SER A 81 -17.25 -14.34 39.84
C SER A 81 -17.69 -15.80 39.95
N ASP A 82 -18.39 -16.13 41.02
CA ASP A 82 -19.24 -17.30 41.08
C ASP A 82 -20.38 -17.18 40.02
N ALA A 83 -20.92 -18.32 39.61
CA ALA A 83 -22.07 -18.37 38.73
C ALA A 83 -23.35 -17.96 39.46
N LEU A 84 -24.24 -17.29 38.73
CA LEU A 84 -25.59 -16.98 39.25
C LEU A 84 -26.42 -18.24 39.31
N TYR A 85 -27.18 -18.37 40.39
CA TYR A 85 -28.16 -19.43 40.57
C TYR A 85 -29.44 -18.91 41.23
N GLY A 86 -30.56 -19.60 41.00
CA GLY A 86 -31.84 -19.31 41.63
C GLY A 86 -32.48 -17.98 41.21
N LEU A 87 -32.12 -17.51 39.98
CA LEU A 87 -32.76 -16.33 39.42
C LEU A 87 -34.19 -16.61 39.02
N ALA A 88 -35.10 -15.66 39.30
CA ALA A 88 -36.42 -15.64 38.72
C ALA A 88 -36.35 -15.28 37.23
N ASP A 89 -37.27 -15.75 36.44
CA ASP A 89 -37.40 -15.37 35.03
C ASP A 89 -37.53 -13.84 34.92
N SER A 90 -36.94 -13.29 33.89
CA SER A 90 -36.94 -11.83 33.61
C SER A 90 -36.19 -10.95 34.62
N THR A 91 -35.14 -11.48 35.25
CA THR A 91 -34.32 -10.72 36.19
C THR A 91 -33.42 -9.70 35.48
N VAL A 92 -33.58 -8.39 35.81
CA VAL A 92 -32.80 -7.26 35.21
C VAL A 92 -31.60 -6.85 36.02
N ASN A 93 -31.63 -7.07 37.34
CA ASN A 93 -30.56 -6.78 38.27
C ASN A 93 -30.04 -8.08 38.88
N ALA A 94 -28.74 -8.28 38.90
CA ALA A 94 -28.13 -9.45 39.49
C ALA A 94 -26.97 -9.08 40.40
N SER A 95 -26.80 -9.85 41.49
CA SER A 95 -25.70 -9.65 42.45
C SER A 95 -24.67 -10.76 42.29
N PHE A 96 -23.43 -10.37 42.05
CA PHE A 96 -22.30 -11.28 41.86
C PHE A 96 -21.35 -11.17 43.05
N THR A 97 -20.92 -12.32 43.58
CA THR A 97 -19.94 -12.37 44.67
C THR A 97 -18.55 -12.67 44.08
N ILE A 98 -17.59 -11.82 44.39
CA ILE A 98 -16.20 -11.91 43.95
C ILE A 98 -15.27 -11.73 45.14
N LYS A 99 -14.18 -12.47 45.21
CA LYS A 99 -13.19 -12.37 46.29
C LYS A 99 -11.90 -11.71 45.78
N GLY A 100 -11.26 -10.92 46.62
CA GLY A 100 -9.92 -10.40 46.35
C GLY A 100 -9.88 -9.24 45.35
N VAL A 101 -10.98 -8.49 45.19
CA VAL A 101 -11.04 -7.30 44.32
C VAL A 101 -11.27 -6.04 45.15
N THR A 102 -10.73 -4.93 44.68
CA THR A 102 -10.88 -3.60 45.29
C THR A 102 -11.29 -2.57 44.25
N PRO A 103 -11.99 -1.49 44.59
CA PRO A 103 -12.35 -0.45 43.66
C PRO A 103 -11.09 0.29 43.14
N PRO A 104 -11.12 0.88 41.94
CA PRO A 104 -12.26 0.88 41.01
C PRO A 104 -12.49 -0.51 40.42
N TYR A 105 -13.75 -0.90 40.28
CA TYR A 105 -14.14 -2.18 39.72
C TYR A 105 -14.32 -2.06 38.19
N SER A 106 -13.40 -2.64 37.43
CA SER A 106 -13.52 -2.84 35.98
C SER A 106 -14.22 -4.15 35.69
N VAL A 107 -15.37 -4.10 35.07
CA VAL A 107 -16.28 -5.25 34.91
C VAL A 107 -16.42 -5.59 33.44
N VAL A 108 -16.32 -6.89 33.11
CA VAL A 108 -16.60 -7.44 31.77
C VAL A 108 -17.51 -8.65 31.90
N TYR A 109 -18.50 -8.73 31.07
CA TYR A 109 -19.39 -9.89 30.88
C TYR A 109 -19.42 -10.34 29.42
N PRO A 110 -19.48 -11.62 29.12
CA PRO A 110 -19.33 -12.76 30.05
C PRO A 110 -17.85 -12.99 30.41
N SER A 111 -17.62 -13.54 31.61
CA SER A 111 -16.28 -13.78 32.10
C SER A 111 -15.44 -14.75 31.26
N ILE A 112 -16.08 -15.59 30.42
CA ILE A 112 -15.39 -16.53 29.51
C ILE A 112 -14.65 -15.81 28.40
N ASN A 113 -15.13 -14.63 28.00
CA ASN A 113 -14.58 -13.83 26.92
C ASN A 113 -13.59 -12.76 27.42
N CYS A 114 -13.18 -12.82 28.69
CA CYS A 114 -12.21 -11.92 29.29
C CYS A 114 -11.00 -12.72 29.79
N ASP A 115 -9.84 -12.48 29.20
CA ASP A 115 -8.60 -13.19 29.54
C ASP A 115 -7.90 -12.52 30.74
N ALA A 116 -7.86 -11.18 30.78
CA ALA A 116 -7.24 -10.39 31.83
C ALA A 116 -7.85 -8.98 31.91
N ILE A 117 -7.71 -8.30 33.04
CA ILE A 117 -7.95 -6.87 33.18
C ILE A 117 -6.77 -6.26 33.94
N SER A 118 -6.12 -5.27 33.36
CA SER A 118 -5.00 -4.56 33.97
C SER A 118 -5.46 -3.60 35.05
N GLU A 119 -4.57 -3.15 35.93
CA GLU A 119 -4.84 -2.13 36.97
C GLU A 119 -5.30 -0.79 36.37
N SER A 120 -4.92 -0.50 35.11
CA SER A 120 -5.38 0.69 34.40
C SER A 120 -6.81 0.56 33.86
N GLY A 121 -7.44 -0.61 34.00
CA GLY A 121 -8.79 -0.90 33.50
C GLY A 121 -8.84 -1.29 32.02
N VAL A 122 -7.72 -1.71 31.45
CA VAL A 122 -7.71 -2.29 30.09
C VAL A 122 -7.90 -3.79 30.20
N ALA A 123 -8.95 -4.29 29.55
CA ALA A 123 -9.30 -5.70 29.52
C ALA A 123 -8.92 -6.34 28.19
N ASP A 124 -8.28 -7.50 28.26
CA ASP A 124 -8.04 -8.38 27.11
C ASP A 124 -9.30 -9.20 26.91
N ILE A 125 -10.00 -8.97 25.81
CA ILE A 125 -11.28 -9.61 25.54
C ILE A 125 -11.30 -10.32 24.19
N SER A 126 -12.24 -11.26 24.05
CA SER A 126 -12.47 -11.96 22.79
C SER A 126 -13.95 -11.90 22.41
N ILE A 127 -14.29 -11.26 21.28
CA ILE A 127 -15.59 -11.41 20.66
C ILE A 127 -15.58 -12.77 19.93
N PRO A 128 -16.49 -13.72 20.25
CA PRO A 128 -16.43 -15.05 19.69
C PRO A 128 -16.53 -15.10 18.18
N VAL A 129 -15.56 -15.73 17.53
CA VAL A 129 -15.51 -15.92 16.06
C VAL A 129 -16.45 -17.03 15.56
N SER A 130 -16.89 -17.87 16.47
CA SER A 130 -17.90 -18.90 16.24
C SER A 130 -18.96 -18.80 17.33
N GLN A 131 -20.20 -18.69 16.92
CA GLN A 131 -21.36 -18.50 17.77
C GLN A 131 -22.38 -19.62 17.53
N LYS A 132 -23.16 -19.98 18.55
CA LYS A 132 -24.19 -21.01 18.45
C LYS A 132 -25.56 -20.36 18.31
N TYR A 133 -26.35 -20.83 17.35
CA TYR A 133 -27.70 -20.33 17.13
C TYR A 133 -28.59 -20.49 18.37
N THR A 134 -29.31 -19.43 18.67
CA THR A 134 -30.37 -19.41 19.69
C THR A 134 -31.64 -18.89 19.03
N ALA A 135 -32.69 -19.71 19.06
CA ALA A 135 -33.97 -19.38 18.42
C ALA A 135 -34.56 -18.08 19.00
N GLY A 136 -34.86 -17.11 18.13
CA GLY A 136 -35.43 -15.83 18.52
C GLY A 136 -34.53 -14.89 19.31
N SER A 137 -33.25 -15.25 19.50
CA SER A 137 -32.28 -14.45 20.26
C SER A 137 -30.91 -14.44 19.57
N PHE A 138 -29.99 -13.58 20.06
CA PHE A 138 -28.60 -13.68 19.72
C PHE A 138 -27.94 -14.81 20.53
N PRO A 139 -26.77 -15.34 20.07
CA PRO A 139 -26.07 -16.46 20.68
C PRO A 139 -25.70 -16.19 22.15
N GLU A 140 -25.92 -17.16 23.01
CA GLU A 140 -25.58 -17.09 24.42
C GLU A 140 -24.09 -16.78 24.60
N GLY A 141 -23.76 -15.84 25.48
CA GLY A 141 -22.40 -15.42 25.78
C GLY A 141 -21.71 -14.58 24.70
N SER A 142 -22.39 -14.25 23.60
CA SER A 142 -21.81 -13.42 22.52
C SER A 142 -22.04 -11.93 22.71
N ALA A 143 -23.13 -11.52 23.40
CA ALA A 143 -23.40 -10.14 23.68
C ALA A 143 -22.60 -9.68 24.90
N MET A 144 -21.53 -8.96 24.65
CA MET A 144 -20.62 -8.53 25.70
C MET A 144 -21.04 -7.20 26.33
N LEU A 145 -20.81 -7.12 27.65
CA LEU A 145 -21.05 -5.92 28.45
C LEU A 145 -19.78 -5.51 29.17
N TYR A 146 -19.66 -4.22 29.43
CA TYR A 146 -18.57 -3.69 30.23
C TYR A 146 -19.04 -2.54 31.12
N GLY A 147 -18.26 -2.26 32.15
CA GLY A 147 -18.47 -1.12 33.03
C GLY A 147 -17.28 -0.86 33.94
N ASN A 148 -17.31 0.31 34.55
CA ASN A 148 -16.35 0.69 35.57
C ASN A 148 -17.09 1.45 36.67
N THR A 149 -16.81 1.14 37.94
CA THR A 149 -17.45 1.77 39.09
C THR A 149 -16.54 1.82 40.32
N GLU A 150 -16.70 2.84 41.11
CA GLU A 150 -16.05 2.96 42.44
C GLU A 150 -16.92 2.37 43.56
N SER A 151 -18.17 2.00 43.29
CA SER A 151 -19.14 1.49 44.24
C SER A 151 -19.50 0.03 43.97
N GLU A 152 -20.15 -0.63 44.92
CA GLU A 152 -20.65 -2.01 44.78
C GLU A 152 -21.88 -2.12 43.88
N SER A 153 -22.17 -1.11 43.07
CA SER A 153 -23.23 -1.11 42.06
C SER A 153 -22.73 -0.49 40.76
N ALA A 154 -23.08 -1.09 39.65
CA ALA A 154 -22.78 -0.57 38.31
C ALA A 154 -23.89 -0.83 37.32
N SER A 155 -24.04 0.11 36.38
CA SER A 155 -24.81 -0.10 35.16
C SER A 155 -23.86 -0.46 34.04
N LEU A 156 -24.03 -1.65 33.45
CA LEU A 156 -23.21 -2.12 32.36
C LEU A 156 -23.70 -1.57 31.00
N LYS A 157 -22.75 -1.33 30.11
CA LYS A 157 -22.98 -0.88 28.73
C LYS A 157 -22.72 -2.04 27.77
N ASN A 158 -23.43 -2.02 26.66
CA ASN A 158 -23.15 -2.95 25.55
C ASN A 158 -21.81 -2.63 24.88
N LEU A 159 -21.14 -3.67 24.46
CA LEU A 159 -19.92 -3.60 23.67
C LEU A 159 -20.13 -3.98 22.22
N CYS A 160 -20.95 -4.98 21.97
CA CYS A 160 -21.28 -5.48 20.66
C CYS A 160 -22.62 -4.92 20.17
N GLY A 161 -22.77 -4.80 18.86
CA GLY A 161 -24.06 -4.75 18.20
C GLY A 161 -24.45 -6.13 17.68
N VAL A 162 -25.67 -6.25 17.14
CA VAL A 162 -26.20 -7.50 16.61
C VAL A 162 -26.63 -7.31 15.15
N VAL A 163 -26.14 -8.15 14.27
CA VAL A 163 -26.65 -8.24 12.89
C VAL A 163 -27.76 -9.28 12.87
N LYS A 164 -28.96 -8.87 12.41
CA LYS A 164 -30.12 -9.74 12.22
C LYS A 164 -30.30 -10.02 10.73
N ILE A 165 -30.30 -11.30 10.38
CA ILE A 165 -30.45 -11.82 9.02
C ILE A 165 -31.73 -12.63 8.96
N PRO A 166 -32.84 -12.08 8.45
CA PRO A 166 -34.02 -12.86 8.19
C PRO A 166 -33.81 -13.75 6.97
N VAL A 167 -34.08 -15.05 7.08
CA VAL A 167 -33.94 -16.01 5.98
C VAL A 167 -35.27 -16.67 5.71
N THR A 168 -35.72 -16.62 4.47
CA THR A 168 -36.86 -17.35 3.92
C THR A 168 -36.36 -18.46 3.02
N ALA A 169 -37.19 -19.36 2.59
CA ALA A 169 -36.81 -20.37 1.62
C ALA A 169 -37.75 -20.40 0.43
N TYR A 170 -37.19 -20.51 -0.76
CA TYR A 170 -37.91 -20.82 -1.98
C TYR A 170 -38.39 -22.28 -1.99
N ARG A 171 -37.58 -23.19 -1.44
CA ARG A 171 -37.89 -24.62 -1.27
C ARG A 171 -37.63 -25.04 0.16
N ALA A 172 -38.37 -26.06 0.64
CA ALA A 172 -38.09 -26.62 1.96
C ALA A 172 -36.61 -27.03 2.09
N SER A 173 -35.94 -26.51 3.09
CA SER A 173 -34.51 -26.72 3.33
C SER A 173 -34.25 -26.79 4.83
N LYS A 174 -33.05 -27.24 5.22
CA LYS A 174 -32.57 -27.21 6.60
C LYS A 174 -31.22 -26.48 6.66
N LEU A 175 -31.19 -25.29 7.26
CA LEU A 175 -29.95 -24.55 7.44
C LEU A 175 -29.06 -25.20 8.50
N LYS A 176 -27.77 -25.34 8.19
CA LYS A 176 -26.69 -25.87 9.04
C LYS A 176 -25.81 -24.79 9.62
N SER A 177 -25.48 -23.76 8.83
CA SER A 177 -24.63 -22.68 9.26
C SER A 177 -24.83 -21.40 8.45
N VAL A 178 -24.43 -20.29 9.06
CA VAL A 178 -24.33 -19.00 8.39
C VAL A 178 -22.98 -18.38 8.71
N GLU A 179 -22.27 -17.93 7.69
CA GLU A 179 -21.08 -17.10 7.85
C GLU A 179 -21.37 -15.68 7.39
N LEU A 180 -21.09 -14.75 8.27
CA LEU A 180 -21.06 -13.33 7.97
C LEU A 180 -19.61 -12.93 7.70
N ILE A 181 -19.35 -12.32 6.55
CA ILE A 181 -18.00 -11.97 6.09
C ILE A 181 -18.01 -10.47 5.79
N SER A 182 -17.27 -9.68 6.55
CA SER A 182 -17.04 -8.27 6.22
C SER A 182 -16.24 -8.18 4.92
N LYS A 183 -16.69 -7.35 3.99
CA LYS A 183 -16.01 -7.12 2.71
C LYS A 183 -14.74 -6.29 2.86
N SER A 184 -14.52 -5.70 4.03
CA SER A 184 -13.30 -4.98 4.39
C SER A 184 -12.57 -5.73 5.51
N VAL A 185 -11.30 -6.04 5.29
CA VAL A 185 -10.46 -6.70 6.31
C VAL A 185 -10.07 -5.76 7.44
N SER A 186 -10.17 -4.45 7.24
CA SER A 186 -9.95 -3.45 8.28
C SER A 186 -11.11 -3.35 9.27
N ASP A 187 -12.25 -3.94 8.93
CA ASP A 187 -13.48 -3.87 9.71
C ASP A 187 -13.78 -5.25 10.32
N PRO A 188 -13.09 -5.63 11.41
CA PRO A 188 -13.22 -6.97 11.99
C PRO A 188 -14.61 -7.16 12.59
N LEU A 189 -15.21 -8.32 12.36
CA LEU A 189 -16.46 -8.72 12.98
C LEU A 189 -16.28 -9.26 14.40
N ALA A 190 -15.19 -9.95 14.65
CA ALA A 190 -14.90 -10.68 15.88
C ALA A 190 -13.39 -10.82 16.08
N GLY A 191 -12.94 -11.48 17.16
CA GLY A 191 -11.53 -11.72 17.45
C GLY A 191 -11.10 -11.13 18.80
N LYS A 192 -9.80 -10.88 18.95
CA LYS A 192 -9.23 -10.34 20.20
C LYS A 192 -9.10 -8.81 20.15
N PHE A 193 -9.47 -8.19 21.26
CA PHE A 193 -9.45 -6.73 21.42
C PHE A 193 -8.94 -6.34 22.80
N ASN A 194 -8.37 -5.15 22.89
CA ASN A 194 -8.13 -4.46 24.15
C ASN A 194 -9.27 -3.47 24.39
N LEU A 195 -10.00 -3.65 25.46
CA LEU A 195 -11.12 -2.81 25.88
C LEU A 195 -10.71 -1.91 27.04
N ASN A 196 -10.83 -0.62 26.88
CA ASN A 196 -10.77 0.30 28.00
C ASN A 196 -12.14 0.33 28.70
N THR A 197 -12.25 -0.29 29.87
CA THR A 197 -13.54 -0.42 30.61
C THR A 197 -14.09 0.90 31.11
N ARG A 198 -13.30 1.99 31.13
CA ARG A 198 -13.72 3.34 31.56
C ARG A 198 -14.31 4.13 30.40
N THR A 199 -13.68 4.06 29.23
CA THR A 199 -14.09 4.83 28.04
C THR A 199 -14.99 4.04 27.10
N GLY A 200 -14.85 2.70 27.06
CA GLY A 200 -15.49 1.80 26.11
C GLY A 200 -14.72 1.70 24.80
N GLU A 201 -13.55 2.31 24.71
CA GLU A 201 -12.71 2.25 23.52
C GLU A 201 -12.17 0.83 23.30
N LEU A 202 -12.28 0.36 22.08
CA LEU A 202 -11.82 -0.94 21.61
C LEU A 202 -10.68 -0.79 20.63
N ALA A 203 -9.59 -1.50 20.89
CA ALA A 203 -8.46 -1.62 19.96
C ALA A 203 -8.31 -3.08 19.54
N ALA A 204 -8.36 -3.35 18.24
CA ALA A 204 -8.16 -4.68 17.71
C ALA A 204 -6.72 -5.17 17.92
N VAL A 205 -6.56 -6.36 18.45
CA VAL A 205 -5.28 -7.06 18.61
C VAL A 205 -5.12 -8.10 17.49
N SER A 206 -6.17 -8.91 17.28
CA SER A 206 -6.24 -9.84 16.15
C SER A 206 -7.71 -10.01 15.79
N GLY A 207 -8.19 -9.18 14.87
CA GLY A 207 -9.54 -9.23 14.35
C GLY A 207 -9.68 -10.22 13.21
N THR A 208 -10.90 -10.72 13.01
CA THR A 208 -11.28 -11.49 11.84
C THR A 208 -12.48 -10.85 11.15
N SER A 209 -12.44 -10.84 9.82
CA SER A 209 -13.57 -10.40 9.00
C SER A 209 -14.64 -11.46 8.82
N THR A 210 -14.44 -12.68 9.33
CA THR A 210 -15.40 -13.79 9.19
C THR A 210 -15.92 -14.22 10.55
N LEU A 211 -17.24 -14.39 10.65
CA LEU A 211 -17.95 -14.86 11.82
C LEU A 211 -18.90 -16.01 11.45
N LEU A 212 -18.78 -17.14 12.14
CA LEU A 212 -19.60 -18.33 11.92
C LEU A 212 -20.73 -18.41 12.96
N LEU A 213 -21.96 -18.54 12.50
CA LEU A 213 -23.11 -18.98 13.29
C LEU A 213 -23.41 -20.45 12.99
N SER A 214 -23.15 -21.33 13.96
CA SER A 214 -23.46 -22.76 13.86
C SER A 214 -24.87 -23.03 14.35
N LEU A 215 -25.68 -23.69 13.53
CA LEU A 215 -27.01 -24.11 13.86
C LEU A 215 -26.98 -25.53 14.45
N PRO A 216 -28.09 -26.07 14.99
CA PRO A 216 -28.15 -27.45 15.44
C PRO A 216 -27.71 -28.44 14.36
N VAL A 217 -27.18 -29.58 14.77
CA VAL A 217 -26.63 -30.58 13.84
C VAL A 217 -27.71 -31.12 12.88
N GLU A 218 -28.92 -31.21 13.36
CA GLU A 218 -30.11 -31.58 12.56
C GLU A 218 -30.56 -30.45 11.59
N GLY A 219 -29.99 -29.28 11.74
CA GLY A 219 -30.35 -28.09 11.02
C GLY A 219 -31.59 -27.36 11.56
N VAL A 220 -31.79 -26.14 11.09
CA VAL A 220 -33.02 -25.38 11.34
C VAL A 220 -33.90 -25.45 10.11
N ASP A 221 -35.16 -25.91 10.31
CA ASP A 221 -36.12 -26.06 9.23
C ASP A 221 -36.50 -24.72 8.63
N LEU A 222 -36.46 -24.63 7.32
CA LEU A 222 -36.93 -23.53 6.50
C LEU A 222 -38.04 -24.09 5.58
N ALA A 223 -39.29 -23.78 5.87
CA ALA A 223 -40.41 -24.06 4.95
C ALA A 223 -40.64 -22.84 4.04
N PRO A 224 -41.16 -23.04 2.81
CA PRO A 224 -41.55 -21.94 1.95
C PRO A 224 -42.58 -21.04 2.65
N GLY A 225 -42.29 -19.75 2.69
CA GLY A 225 -43.11 -18.74 3.36
C GLY A 225 -42.78 -18.51 4.84
N ASP A 226 -42.02 -19.37 5.48
CA ASP A 226 -41.53 -19.14 6.84
C ASP A 226 -40.28 -18.25 6.83
N THR A 227 -40.10 -17.48 7.91
CA THR A 227 -38.92 -16.64 8.11
C THR A 227 -38.22 -17.08 9.39
N VAL A 228 -36.96 -17.48 9.27
CA VAL A 228 -36.05 -17.70 10.40
C VAL A 228 -35.17 -16.47 10.56
N SER A 229 -35.20 -15.87 11.74
CA SER A 229 -34.29 -14.75 12.07
C SER A 229 -33.03 -15.28 12.70
N LEU A 230 -31.91 -15.07 12.01
CA LEU A 230 -30.58 -15.40 12.50
C LEU A 230 -29.94 -14.16 13.08
N MET A 231 -29.36 -14.24 14.26
CA MET A 231 -28.74 -13.11 14.95
C MET A 231 -27.31 -13.43 15.33
N MET A 232 -26.40 -12.49 15.06
CA MET A 232 -24.98 -12.63 15.33
C MET A 232 -24.46 -11.36 16.03
N ALA A 233 -23.80 -11.54 17.17
CA ALA A 233 -23.17 -10.43 17.87
C ALA A 233 -21.82 -10.12 17.21
N VAL A 234 -21.60 -8.88 16.84
CA VAL A 234 -20.40 -8.41 16.13
C VAL A 234 -19.79 -7.21 16.82
N HIS A 235 -18.54 -6.93 16.53
CA HIS A 235 -17.90 -5.67 16.88
C HIS A 235 -18.75 -4.49 16.38
N SER A 236 -18.98 -3.50 17.25
CA SER A 236 -19.72 -2.30 16.85
C SER A 236 -18.87 -1.41 15.96
N GLY A 237 -19.41 -0.97 14.85
CA GLY A 237 -18.71 -0.14 13.88
C GLY A 237 -19.57 0.12 12.63
N GLU A 238 -19.00 0.87 11.71
CA GLU A 238 -19.58 1.08 10.39
C GLU A 238 -18.91 0.13 9.38
N TYR A 239 -19.68 -0.74 8.78
CA TYR A 239 -19.25 -1.66 7.74
C TYR A 239 -19.57 -1.04 6.38
N ALA A 240 -18.73 -0.10 5.98
CA ALA A 240 -18.97 0.75 4.80
C ALA A 240 -19.04 -0.05 3.49
N SER A 241 -18.29 -1.14 3.37
CA SER A 241 -18.27 -2.03 2.20
C SER A 241 -19.36 -3.12 2.23
N GLY A 242 -20.12 -3.23 3.32
CA GLY A 242 -21.14 -4.25 3.52
C GLY A 242 -20.57 -5.64 3.84
N PHE A 243 -21.34 -6.68 3.50
CA PHE A 243 -21.08 -8.06 3.88
C PHE A 243 -21.25 -9.03 2.72
N ASN A 244 -20.53 -10.15 2.77
CA ASN A 244 -20.91 -11.38 2.11
C ASN A 244 -21.53 -12.31 3.16
N ILE A 245 -22.68 -12.90 2.86
CA ILE A 245 -23.42 -13.78 3.76
C ILE A 245 -23.48 -15.14 3.11
N ARG A 246 -22.79 -16.12 3.69
CA ARG A 246 -22.83 -17.50 3.22
C ARG A 246 -23.79 -18.31 4.07
N LEU A 247 -24.79 -18.90 3.45
CA LEU A 247 -25.77 -19.79 4.03
C LEU A 247 -25.46 -21.22 3.56
N THR A 248 -25.37 -22.18 4.48
CA THR A 248 -25.12 -23.59 4.15
C THR A 248 -26.21 -24.47 4.74
N ASP A 249 -26.74 -25.40 3.96
CA ASP A 249 -27.75 -26.36 4.42
C ASP A 249 -27.14 -27.68 4.92
N THR A 250 -27.95 -28.56 5.43
CA THR A 250 -27.52 -29.88 5.93
C THR A 250 -27.06 -30.86 4.85
N GLN A 251 -27.22 -30.51 3.58
CA GLN A 251 -26.71 -31.26 2.42
C GLN A 251 -25.40 -30.62 1.89
N ASP A 252 -24.84 -29.71 2.66
CA ASP A 252 -23.62 -28.91 2.31
C ASP A 252 -23.78 -28.07 1.04
N ARG A 253 -25.04 -27.78 0.62
CA ARG A 253 -25.31 -26.84 -0.47
C ARG A 253 -25.23 -25.42 0.08
N THR A 254 -24.59 -24.54 -0.65
CA THR A 254 -24.34 -23.18 -0.22
C THR A 254 -24.99 -22.13 -1.11
N MET A 255 -25.26 -20.98 -0.51
CA MET A 255 -25.66 -19.77 -1.20
C MET A 255 -24.90 -18.58 -0.58
N ILE A 256 -24.31 -17.76 -1.41
CA ILE A 256 -23.68 -16.52 -0.98
C ILE A 256 -24.52 -15.34 -1.46
N VAL A 257 -24.83 -14.45 -0.55
CA VAL A 257 -25.49 -13.18 -0.82
C VAL A 257 -24.53 -12.05 -0.56
N GLU A 258 -24.34 -11.22 -1.54
CA GLU A 258 -23.55 -10.01 -1.43
C GLU A 258 -24.45 -8.86 -0.97
N TRP A 259 -24.10 -8.28 0.17
CA TRP A 259 -24.70 -7.05 0.70
C TRP A 259 -23.71 -5.90 0.56
N THR A 260 -24.00 -4.93 -0.29
CA THR A 260 -23.07 -3.84 -0.66
C THR A 260 -23.36 -2.52 0.04
N GLU A 261 -24.49 -2.43 0.74
CA GLU A 261 -24.85 -1.20 1.44
C GLU A 261 -24.08 -1.04 2.74
N SER A 262 -23.61 0.19 3.01
CA SER A 262 -23.03 0.52 4.31
C SER A 262 -24.00 0.18 5.43
N THR A 263 -23.51 -0.51 6.44
CA THR A 263 -24.29 -0.96 7.59
C THR A 263 -23.64 -0.51 8.87
N ALA A 264 -24.28 0.44 9.56
CA ALA A 264 -23.88 0.82 10.90
C ALA A 264 -24.39 -0.20 11.91
N VAL A 265 -23.49 -0.81 12.67
CA VAL A 265 -23.81 -1.72 13.77
C VAL A 265 -23.42 -1.06 15.09
N GLU A 266 -24.38 -0.44 15.74
CA GLU A 266 -24.13 0.26 16.98
C GLU A 266 -24.19 -0.69 18.18
N ALA A 267 -23.39 -0.41 19.23
CA ALA A 267 -23.39 -1.20 20.45
C ALA A 267 -24.78 -1.22 21.13
N GLY A 268 -25.30 -2.43 21.33
CA GLY A 268 -26.63 -2.64 21.91
C GLY A 268 -27.82 -2.49 20.94
N VAL A 269 -27.53 -2.26 19.65
CA VAL A 269 -28.54 -2.12 18.62
C VAL A 269 -28.59 -3.37 17.74
N ILE A 270 -29.78 -3.73 17.26
CA ILE A 270 -29.97 -4.80 16.27
C ILE A 270 -30.08 -4.17 14.88
N ALA A 271 -29.02 -4.30 14.10
CA ALA A 271 -29.00 -3.95 12.68
C ALA A 271 -29.70 -5.03 11.87
N GLY A 272 -30.86 -4.76 11.32
CA GLY A 272 -31.62 -5.69 10.49
C GLY A 272 -31.22 -5.58 9.03
N LEU A 273 -30.81 -6.68 8.44
CA LEU A 273 -30.66 -6.79 6.99
C LEU A 273 -31.99 -7.19 6.34
N PRO A 274 -32.18 -6.94 5.04
CA PRO A 274 -33.31 -7.47 4.29
C PRO A 274 -33.40 -8.98 4.32
N ALA A 275 -34.60 -9.52 4.10
CA ALA A 275 -34.80 -10.97 4.07
C ALA A 275 -34.09 -11.58 2.88
N ILE A 276 -33.39 -12.68 3.13
CA ILE A 276 -32.71 -13.49 2.13
C ILE A 276 -33.58 -14.69 1.80
N GLU A 277 -33.92 -14.87 0.53
CA GLU A 277 -34.58 -16.10 0.07
C GLU A 277 -33.50 -17.15 -0.22
N PHE A 278 -33.41 -18.18 0.60
CA PHE A 278 -32.44 -19.26 0.45
C PHE A 278 -32.84 -20.21 -0.70
N ASP A 279 -32.05 -20.18 -1.74
CA ASP A 279 -32.12 -21.07 -2.90
C ASP A 279 -30.69 -21.51 -3.26
N PRO A 280 -30.16 -22.57 -2.62
CA PRO A 280 -28.74 -22.91 -2.73
C PRO A 280 -28.38 -23.32 -4.15
N SER A 281 -27.18 -22.84 -4.56
CA SER A 281 -26.63 -23.17 -5.88
C SER A 281 -26.41 -24.67 -6.02
N THR A 282 -26.56 -25.16 -7.24
CA THR A 282 -26.13 -26.50 -7.65
C THR A 282 -24.74 -26.48 -8.31
N ALA A 283 -24.12 -25.31 -8.43
CA ALA A 283 -22.78 -25.18 -9.00
C ALA A 283 -21.73 -25.88 -8.14
N LEU A 284 -20.68 -26.38 -8.76
CA LEU A 284 -19.50 -26.89 -8.06
C LEU A 284 -18.84 -25.74 -7.31
N GLU A 285 -18.23 -26.03 -6.17
CA GLU A 285 -17.72 -25.04 -5.24
C GLU A 285 -16.20 -25.17 -5.08
N ILE A 286 -15.53 -24.02 -4.96
CA ILE A 286 -14.09 -23.97 -4.70
C ILE A 286 -13.91 -23.69 -3.20
N THR A 287 -13.58 -24.73 -2.43
CA THR A 287 -13.46 -24.66 -0.97
C THR A 287 -12.04 -24.91 -0.45
N ASP A 288 -11.21 -25.56 -1.26
CA ASP A 288 -9.88 -26.03 -0.93
C ASP A 288 -9.00 -26.17 -2.17
N ILE A 289 -7.79 -26.67 -2.01
CA ILE A 289 -6.84 -26.83 -3.13
C ILE A 289 -7.27 -27.90 -4.13
N GLU A 290 -7.93 -28.97 -3.70
CA GLU A 290 -8.36 -30.04 -4.61
C GLU A 290 -9.46 -29.53 -5.54
N SER A 291 -10.43 -28.80 -5.01
CA SER A 291 -11.48 -28.16 -5.79
C SER A 291 -10.93 -27.03 -6.68
N TRP A 292 -9.90 -26.31 -6.23
CA TRP A 292 -9.20 -25.32 -7.09
C TRP A 292 -8.55 -25.99 -8.31
N GLU A 293 -7.81 -27.08 -8.10
CA GLU A 293 -7.12 -27.77 -9.21
C GLU A 293 -8.11 -28.32 -10.24
N LEU A 294 -9.26 -28.84 -9.77
CA LEU A 294 -10.35 -29.27 -10.66
C LEU A 294 -10.96 -28.10 -11.43
N PHE A 295 -11.21 -26.98 -10.73
CA PHE A 295 -11.71 -25.77 -11.37
C PHE A 295 -10.71 -25.21 -12.39
N ALA A 296 -9.43 -25.11 -12.04
CA ALA A 296 -8.40 -24.60 -12.92
C ALA A 296 -8.27 -25.48 -14.18
N ALA A 297 -8.36 -26.81 -14.03
CA ALA A 297 -8.37 -27.73 -15.17
C ALA A 297 -9.59 -27.47 -16.07
N ALA A 298 -10.79 -27.32 -15.52
CA ALA A 298 -12.01 -27.03 -16.24
C ALA A 298 -11.93 -25.65 -16.93
N ALA A 299 -11.47 -24.63 -16.24
CA ALA A 299 -11.28 -23.28 -16.78
C ALA A 299 -10.29 -23.27 -17.93
N ASN A 300 -9.16 -23.96 -17.80
CA ASN A 300 -8.15 -24.07 -18.86
C ASN A 300 -8.61 -24.91 -20.06
N ALA A 301 -9.58 -25.80 -19.86
CA ALA A 301 -10.26 -26.51 -20.95
C ALA A 301 -11.40 -25.70 -21.60
N GLY A 302 -11.78 -24.56 -21.00
CA GLY A 302 -12.90 -23.74 -21.46
C GLY A 302 -14.27 -24.32 -21.06
N ASP A 303 -14.32 -25.24 -20.11
CA ASP A 303 -15.54 -25.96 -19.67
C ASP A 303 -15.78 -25.78 -18.16
N TRP A 304 -15.93 -24.53 -17.73
CA TRP A 304 -16.14 -24.17 -16.34
C TRP A 304 -17.61 -23.89 -15.98
N SER A 305 -18.55 -24.19 -16.89
CA SER A 305 -19.96 -23.84 -16.69
C SER A 305 -20.60 -24.51 -15.46
N GLU A 306 -20.13 -25.71 -15.08
CA GLU A 306 -20.59 -26.41 -13.87
C GLU A 306 -20.16 -25.72 -12.56
N TRP A 307 -19.15 -24.85 -12.62
CA TRP A 307 -18.66 -24.07 -11.50
C TRP A 307 -19.39 -22.73 -11.35
N ALA A 308 -20.17 -22.34 -12.35
CA ALA A 308 -20.91 -21.09 -12.35
C ALA A 308 -22.29 -21.26 -11.70
N ASN A 309 -22.61 -20.36 -10.78
CA ASN A 309 -23.97 -20.27 -10.24
C ASN A 309 -24.97 -19.73 -11.30
N LYS A 310 -26.22 -19.59 -10.93
CA LYS A 310 -27.28 -19.07 -11.82
C LYS A 310 -27.02 -17.67 -12.38
N ASN A 311 -26.13 -16.90 -11.74
CA ASN A 311 -25.74 -15.56 -12.19
C ASN A 311 -24.48 -15.59 -13.04
N GLY A 312 -23.94 -16.75 -13.37
CA GLY A 312 -22.70 -16.90 -14.12
C GLY A 312 -21.44 -16.64 -13.29
N GLU A 313 -21.52 -16.68 -11.96
CA GLU A 313 -20.42 -16.39 -11.04
C GLU A 313 -19.81 -17.67 -10.50
N VAL A 314 -18.48 -17.77 -10.55
CA VAL A 314 -17.68 -18.81 -9.88
C VAL A 314 -17.25 -18.28 -8.52
N ASN A 315 -17.50 -19.04 -7.47
CA ASN A 315 -17.28 -18.59 -6.10
C ASN A 315 -16.16 -19.39 -5.41
N LEU A 316 -15.21 -18.66 -4.83
CA LEU A 316 -14.32 -19.21 -3.80
C LEU A 316 -15.07 -19.21 -2.47
N LEU A 317 -15.18 -20.35 -1.82
CA LEU A 317 -15.99 -20.54 -0.61
C LEU A 317 -15.18 -21.00 0.60
N GLY A 318 -13.86 -21.06 0.46
CA GLY A 318 -12.93 -21.38 1.52
C GLY A 318 -11.57 -20.74 1.30
N ASN A 319 -10.81 -20.57 2.38
CA ASN A 319 -9.41 -20.16 2.27
C ASN A 319 -8.59 -21.33 1.71
N ILE A 320 -7.77 -21.02 0.71
CA ILE A 320 -6.78 -21.96 0.15
C ILE A 320 -5.41 -21.60 0.71
N SER A 321 -4.73 -22.59 1.30
CA SER A 321 -3.36 -22.40 1.79
C SER A 321 -2.50 -23.58 1.38
N VAL A 322 -1.46 -23.32 0.60
CA VAL A 322 -0.54 -24.33 0.06
C VAL A 322 0.91 -23.94 0.32
N ALA A 323 1.76 -24.95 0.52
CA ALA A 323 3.19 -24.73 0.72
C ALA A 323 3.94 -24.37 -0.58
N GLY A 324 3.39 -24.70 -1.72
CA GLY A 324 3.94 -24.41 -3.05
C GLY A 324 3.14 -23.35 -3.81
N ASP A 325 2.96 -23.61 -5.07
CA ASP A 325 2.14 -22.82 -6.00
C ASP A 325 0.87 -23.60 -6.38
N ILE A 326 -0.03 -22.96 -7.09
CA ILE A 326 -1.27 -23.56 -7.60
C ILE A 326 -1.27 -23.52 -9.12
N THR A 327 -2.08 -24.36 -9.75
CA THR A 327 -2.28 -24.30 -11.20
C THR A 327 -2.92 -22.96 -11.59
N PRO A 328 -2.27 -22.16 -12.43
CA PRO A 328 -2.84 -20.90 -12.90
C PRO A 328 -3.95 -21.12 -13.92
N ILE A 329 -4.86 -20.15 -14.00
CA ILE A 329 -5.85 -20.08 -15.07
C ILE A 329 -5.25 -19.31 -16.24
N GLU A 330 -5.12 -19.96 -17.41
CA GLU A 330 -4.46 -19.39 -18.59
C GLU A 330 -5.19 -18.17 -19.14
N SER A 331 -6.53 -18.26 -19.25
CA SER A 331 -7.38 -17.19 -19.75
C SER A 331 -8.73 -17.24 -19.04
N TRP A 332 -9.05 -16.18 -18.34
CA TRP A 332 -10.31 -16.04 -17.59
C TRP A 332 -11.25 -15.09 -18.30
N ASN A 333 -12.47 -15.57 -18.63
CA ASN A 333 -13.50 -14.81 -19.34
C ASN A 333 -14.84 -14.75 -18.60
N GLY A 334 -14.89 -15.16 -17.31
CA GLY A 334 -16.08 -15.19 -16.49
C GLY A 334 -16.07 -14.18 -15.33
N ILE A 335 -16.96 -14.41 -14.36
CA ILE A 335 -16.98 -13.65 -13.09
C ILE A 335 -16.46 -14.57 -12.00
N PHE A 336 -15.31 -14.23 -11.42
CA PHE A 336 -14.72 -14.91 -10.27
C PHE A 336 -14.90 -14.07 -9.00
N LYS A 337 -15.57 -14.63 -8.01
CA LYS A 337 -15.77 -14.01 -6.70
C LYS A 337 -14.91 -14.70 -5.64
N GLY A 338 -13.99 -13.98 -5.05
CA GLY A 338 -13.21 -14.43 -3.91
C GLY A 338 -13.98 -14.46 -2.60
N ASN A 339 -15.09 -13.71 -2.51
CA ASN A 339 -15.95 -13.61 -1.32
C ASN A 339 -15.22 -13.26 -0.03
N GLY A 340 -14.11 -12.50 -0.12
CA GLY A 340 -13.24 -12.16 0.99
C GLY A 340 -12.31 -13.29 1.45
N PHE A 341 -12.36 -14.46 0.82
CA PHE A 341 -11.43 -15.55 1.13
C PHE A 341 -10.05 -15.32 0.55
N THR A 342 -9.09 -16.00 1.15
CA THR A 342 -7.66 -15.85 0.83
C THR A 342 -7.13 -17.06 0.08
N ILE A 343 -6.39 -16.79 -1.00
CA ILE A 343 -5.50 -17.77 -1.62
C ILE A 343 -4.07 -17.44 -1.16
N SER A 344 -3.50 -18.29 -0.28
CA SER A 344 -2.16 -18.15 0.27
C SER A 344 -1.23 -19.23 -0.27
N ARG A 345 -0.04 -18.85 -0.75
CA ARG A 345 0.92 -19.74 -1.40
C ARG A 345 2.31 -19.54 -0.82
N GLY A 346 3.03 -20.63 -0.64
CA GLY A 346 4.43 -20.61 -0.20
C GLY A 346 5.38 -20.01 -1.23
N ASN A 347 5.05 -20.15 -2.53
CA ASN A 347 5.65 -19.40 -3.62
C ASN A 347 4.55 -18.62 -4.36
N ALA A 348 4.41 -17.35 -4.07
CA ALA A 348 3.39 -16.47 -4.63
C ALA A 348 3.93 -15.55 -5.76
N CYS A 349 5.00 -15.96 -6.41
CA CYS A 349 5.59 -15.19 -7.51
C CYS A 349 4.77 -15.34 -8.81
N ASN A 350 4.19 -16.54 -9.02
CA ASN A 350 3.37 -16.82 -10.19
C ASN A 350 1.96 -16.24 -10.06
N PRO A 351 1.28 -15.92 -11.18
CA PRO A 351 -0.08 -15.42 -11.16
C PRO A 351 -1.10 -16.52 -10.86
N ILE A 352 -2.25 -16.12 -10.30
CA ILE A 352 -3.44 -16.97 -10.23
C ILE A 352 -4.12 -17.04 -11.61
N PHE A 353 -4.18 -15.90 -12.29
CA PHE A 353 -4.71 -15.79 -13.66
C PHE A 353 -3.58 -15.29 -14.59
N LYS A 354 -3.32 -15.96 -15.71
CA LYS A 354 -2.39 -15.38 -16.68
C LYS A 354 -3.01 -14.21 -17.42
N THR A 355 -4.22 -14.39 -17.91
CA THR A 355 -4.97 -13.33 -18.59
C THR A 355 -6.38 -13.24 -18.01
N ILE A 356 -6.79 -12.03 -17.65
CA ILE A 356 -8.19 -11.68 -17.37
C ILE A 356 -8.69 -10.96 -18.61
N GLU A 357 -9.61 -11.61 -19.33
CA GLU A 357 -10.08 -11.15 -20.64
C GLU A 357 -11.00 -9.93 -20.52
N ALA A 358 -11.16 -9.21 -21.62
CA ALA A 358 -12.09 -8.10 -21.69
C ALA A 358 -13.52 -8.53 -21.33
N GLY A 359 -14.15 -7.84 -20.40
CA GLY A 359 -15.46 -8.18 -19.85
C GLY A 359 -15.46 -9.20 -18.71
N ALA A 360 -14.32 -9.86 -18.44
CA ALA A 360 -14.18 -10.70 -17.26
C ALA A 360 -14.04 -9.88 -15.96
N ILE A 361 -14.42 -10.48 -14.85
CA ILE A 361 -14.36 -9.86 -13.53
C ILE A 361 -13.66 -10.81 -12.56
N VAL A 362 -12.73 -10.27 -11.77
CA VAL A 362 -12.16 -10.90 -10.58
C VAL A 362 -12.37 -9.96 -9.41
N LYS A 363 -13.12 -10.38 -8.41
CA LYS A 363 -13.46 -9.50 -7.29
C LYS A 363 -13.43 -10.16 -5.92
N ASP A 364 -13.33 -9.32 -4.89
CA ASP A 364 -13.41 -9.72 -3.48
C ASP A 364 -12.41 -10.82 -3.09
N LEU A 365 -11.19 -10.81 -3.68
CA LEU A 365 -10.17 -11.84 -3.46
C LEU A 365 -8.98 -11.28 -2.69
N VAL A 366 -8.53 -12.03 -1.69
CA VAL A 366 -7.26 -11.77 -1.01
C VAL A 366 -6.21 -12.73 -1.52
N VAL A 367 -5.09 -12.21 -2.02
CA VAL A 367 -3.91 -13.01 -2.37
C VAL A 367 -2.83 -12.80 -1.32
N ALA A 368 -2.22 -13.91 -0.84
CA ALA A 368 -1.23 -13.87 0.22
C ALA A 368 -0.10 -14.89 -0.02
N GLY A 369 0.94 -14.80 0.80
CA GLY A 369 2.08 -15.70 0.75
C GLY A 369 3.39 -14.97 0.59
N ARG A 370 4.41 -15.68 0.13
CA ARG A 370 5.76 -15.14 -0.03
C ARG A 370 6.29 -15.41 -1.43
N CYS A 371 7.00 -14.43 -1.97
CA CYS A 371 7.78 -14.55 -3.18
C CYS A 371 9.23 -14.29 -2.81
N THR A 372 10.00 -15.36 -2.58
CA THR A 372 11.41 -15.28 -2.16
C THR A 372 12.37 -15.89 -3.18
N GLU A 373 11.86 -16.76 -4.03
CA GLU A 373 12.63 -17.44 -5.07
C GLU A 373 11.94 -17.20 -6.40
N LEU A 374 12.69 -16.63 -7.33
CA LEU A 374 12.18 -16.48 -8.69
C LEU A 374 12.00 -17.86 -9.30
N PRO A 375 10.94 -18.08 -10.05
CA PRO A 375 10.78 -19.29 -10.83
C PRO A 375 12.00 -19.44 -11.73
N GLY A 376 12.50 -20.69 -11.89
CA GLY A 376 13.68 -20.99 -12.71
C GLY A 376 13.55 -20.54 -14.17
N GLU A 377 14.61 -20.71 -14.95
CA GLU A 377 14.82 -20.14 -16.30
C GLU A 377 13.70 -20.37 -17.35
N ASP A 378 12.72 -21.22 -17.06
CA ASP A 378 11.62 -21.59 -17.98
C ASP A 378 10.39 -20.67 -17.93
N HIS A 379 10.42 -19.57 -17.19
CA HIS A 379 9.27 -18.67 -17.08
C HIS A 379 9.23 -17.62 -18.19
N GLN A 380 9.23 -18.11 -19.40
CA GLN A 380 8.83 -17.31 -20.56
C GLN A 380 7.30 -17.23 -20.60
N TYR A 381 6.73 -16.21 -19.95
CA TYR A 381 5.34 -15.83 -20.28
C TYR A 381 5.31 -15.23 -21.68
N GLY A 382 5.26 -16.09 -22.66
CA GLY A 382 4.92 -16.08 -24.07
C GLY A 382 4.80 -14.82 -24.90
N LEU A 383 5.07 -13.65 -24.37
CA LEU A 383 4.89 -12.39 -25.10
C LEU A 383 6.19 -11.74 -25.56
N TYR A 384 7.32 -12.04 -24.92
CA TYR A 384 8.61 -11.45 -25.31
C TYR A 384 9.75 -12.42 -24.95
N ASP A 385 10.63 -12.66 -25.91
CA ASP A 385 11.88 -13.40 -25.75
C ASP A 385 12.90 -12.55 -24.96
N VAL A 386 12.61 -12.32 -23.68
CA VAL A 386 13.52 -11.61 -22.76
C VAL A 386 14.12 -12.64 -21.81
N SER A 387 15.17 -13.28 -22.26
CA SER A 387 15.84 -14.39 -21.58
C SER A 387 16.47 -14.08 -20.20
N TYR A 388 16.19 -12.91 -19.61
CA TYR A 388 16.75 -12.48 -18.32
C TYR A 388 15.80 -11.63 -17.48
N ALA A 389 14.50 -11.65 -17.74
CA ALA A 389 13.55 -10.85 -16.99
C ALA A 389 12.81 -11.68 -15.94
N ASN A 390 12.80 -11.21 -14.72
CA ASN A 390 12.07 -11.78 -13.61
C ASN A 390 10.76 -11.06 -13.43
N PHE A 391 9.66 -11.79 -13.46
CA PHE A 391 8.32 -11.26 -13.34
C PHE A 391 7.70 -11.71 -12.01
N VAL A 392 7.09 -10.77 -11.30
CA VAL A 392 6.24 -11.07 -10.14
C VAL A 392 4.91 -10.37 -10.32
N CYS A 393 3.84 -11.14 -10.29
CA CYS A 393 2.47 -10.66 -10.44
C CYS A 393 1.49 -11.66 -9.78
N PRO A 394 1.31 -11.58 -8.47
CA PRO A 394 0.61 -12.62 -7.69
C PRO A 394 -0.81 -12.93 -8.15
N LEU A 395 -1.52 -11.95 -8.73
CA LEU A 395 -2.89 -12.12 -9.17
C LEU A 395 -2.99 -12.39 -10.67
N SER A 396 -2.41 -11.51 -11.51
CA SER A 396 -2.53 -11.69 -12.97
C SER A 396 -1.32 -11.15 -13.74
N VAL A 397 -0.98 -11.79 -14.85
CA VAL A 397 -0.01 -11.22 -15.79
C VAL A 397 -0.65 -10.06 -16.55
N THR A 398 -1.79 -10.28 -17.20
CA THR A 398 -2.46 -9.24 -18.00
C THR A 398 -3.93 -9.13 -17.59
N ASN A 399 -4.35 -7.92 -17.29
CA ASN A 399 -5.74 -7.59 -17.04
C ASN A 399 -6.29 -6.73 -18.18
N TYR A 400 -7.23 -7.27 -18.96
CA TYR A 400 -8.08 -6.52 -19.91
C TYR A 400 -9.49 -6.30 -19.35
N GLY A 401 -9.86 -7.03 -18.28
CA GLY A 401 -11.17 -6.99 -17.64
C GLY A 401 -11.21 -6.03 -16.44
N THR A 402 -11.91 -6.47 -15.41
CA THR A 402 -12.07 -5.74 -14.16
C THR A 402 -11.53 -6.55 -12.99
N ILE A 403 -10.65 -5.93 -12.21
CA ILE A 403 -10.22 -6.42 -10.89
C ILE A 403 -10.80 -5.44 -9.87
N SER A 404 -11.66 -5.94 -8.97
CA SER A 404 -12.40 -5.09 -8.04
C SER A 404 -12.30 -5.61 -6.61
N ASN A 405 -12.10 -4.70 -5.64
CA ASN A 405 -12.04 -5.00 -4.21
C ASN A 405 -11.09 -6.17 -3.86
N CYS A 406 -9.94 -6.23 -4.53
CA CYS A 406 -8.92 -7.25 -4.29
C CYS A 406 -7.76 -6.71 -3.45
N THR A 407 -7.24 -7.58 -2.57
CA THR A 407 -6.11 -7.20 -1.69
C THR A 407 -4.93 -8.14 -1.90
N SER A 408 -3.74 -7.58 -2.11
CA SER A 408 -2.49 -8.32 -2.08
C SER A 408 -1.80 -8.17 -0.72
N ARG A 409 -1.49 -9.31 -0.09
CA ARG A 409 -0.68 -9.43 1.13
C ARG A 409 0.57 -10.27 0.88
N VAL A 410 1.02 -10.30 -0.35
CA VAL A 410 2.19 -11.08 -0.73
C VAL A 410 3.45 -10.34 -0.32
N GLU A 411 4.24 -10.95 0.56
CA GLU A 411 5.58 -10.48 0.89
C GLU A 411 6.55 -10.84 -0.23
N VAL A 412 7.05 -9.84 -0.94
CA VAL A 412 8.07 -10.03 -1.99
C VAL A 412 9.45 -9.72 -1.41
N SER A 413 10.36 -10.70 -1.42
CA SER A 413 11.74 -10.53 -0.93
C SER A 413 12.72 -11.24 -1.86
N LEU A 414 13.24 -10.52 -2.84
CA LEU A 414 14.05 -11.06 -3.93
C LEU A 414 15.50 -10.62 -3.84
N ASN A 415 16.37 -11.56 -4.15
CA ASN A 415 17.80 -11.31 -4.34
C ASN A 415 18.19 -11.78 -5.74
N GLY A 416 18.84 -10.92 -6.52
CA GLY A 416 19.23 -11.25 -7.88
C GLY A 416 20.59 -10.70 -8.27
N ARG A 417 21.11 -11.18 -9.40
CA ARG A 417 22.37 -10.72 -9.99
C ARG A 417 22.22 -10.61 -11.49
N ASP A 418 22.48 -9.40 -12.00
CA ASP A 418 22.42 -9.10 -13.44
C ASP A 418 21.08 -9.41 -14.10
N GLU A 419 19.99 -9.22 -13.36
CA GLU A 419 18.62 -9.55 -13.79
C GLU A 419 17.79 -8.30 -14.01
N ILE A 420 16.74 -8.42 -14.80
CA ILE A 420 15.71 -7.41 -14.99
C ILE A 420 14.55 -7.79 -14.08
N PHE A 421 14.01 -6.83 -13.34
CA PHE A 421 12.89 -7.04 -12.45
C PHE A 421 11.67 -6.25 -12.92
N TYR A 422 10.59 -6.95 -13.21
CA TYR A 422 9.28 -6.39 -13.48
C TYR A 422 8.30 -6.90 -12.43
N LEU A 423 7.94 -6.04 -11.49
CA LEU A 423 7.15 -6.42 -10.33
C LEU A 423 5.89 -5.57 -10.24
N GLY A 424 4.75 -6.24 -10.16
CA GLY A 424 3.50 -5.66 -9.71
C GLY A 424 3.03 -6.37 -8.46
N GLY A 425 2.68 -5.65 -7.41
CA GLY A 425 2.15 -6.23 -6.17
C GLY A 425 0.89 -7.06 -6.40
N MET A 426 0.21 -6.86 -7.54
CA MET A 426 -0.94 -7.64 -7.99
C MET A 426 -0.79 -8.11 -9.43
N VAL A 427 -0.57 -7.18 -10.36
CA VAL A 427 -0.60 -7.46 -11.80
C VAL A 427 0.67 -6.99 -12.48
N MET A 428 1.04 -7.64 -13.58
CA MET A 428 2.14 -7.17 -14.42
C MET A 428 1.65 -6.04 -15.34
N TYR A 429 0.62 -6.32 -16.13
CA TYR A 429 0.05 -5.40 -17.11
C TYR A 429 -1.40 -5.12 -16.79
N ASN A 430 -1.75 -3.87 -16.55
CA ASN A 430 -3.13 -3.45 -16.45
C ASN A 430 -3.51 -2.65 -17.70
N ALA A 431 -4.35 -3.22 -18.56
CA ALA A 431 -4.98 -2.57 -19.71
C ALA A 431 -6.51 -2.44 -19.54
N GLY A 432 -7.04 -2.95 -18.43
CA GLY A 432 -8.43 -2.89 -18.03
C GLY A 432 -8.65 -1.96 -16.83
N LEU A 433 -9.62 -2.30 -16.01
CA LEU A 433 -9.98 -1.57 -14.79
C LEU A 433 -9.46 -2.30 -13.54
N MET A 434 -8.80 -1.55 -12.67
CA MET A 434 -8.58 -1.92 -11.26
C MET A 434 -9.31 -0.91 -10.38
N GLU A 435 -10.21 -1.37 -9.52
CA GLU A 435 -10.97 -0.51 -8.62
C GLU A 435 -10.99 -1.07 -7.20
N ASP A 436 -10.95 -0.18 -6.21
CA ASP A 436 -10.97 -0.52 -4.78
C ASP A 436 -9.91 -1.57 -4.36
N CYS A 437 -8.80 -1.62 -5.09
CA CYS A 437 -7.73 -2.60 -4.87
C CYS A 437 -6.65 -2.06 -3.94
N SER A 438 -6.06 -2.94 -3.13
CA SER A 438 -4.99 -2.55 -2.22
C SER A 438 -3.79 -3.50 -2.22
N ASN A 439 -2.58 -2.94 -2.10
CA ASN A 439 -1.38 -3.69 -1.74
C ASN A 439 -1.03 -3.43 -0.27
N GLU A 440 -0.95 -4.52 0.51
CA GLU A 440 -0.55 -4.54 1.92
C GLU A 440 0.72 -5.39 2.15
N GLY A 441 1.23 -6.02 1.09
CA GLY A 441 2.44 -6.83 1.12
C GLY A 441 3.69 -6.02 0.76
N PRO A 442 4.75 -6.02 1.60
CA PRO A 442 5.97 -5.28 1.33
C PRO A 442 6.74 -5.88 0.14
N ILE A 443 7.38 -5.02 -0.64
CA ILE A 443 8.21 -5.40 -1.77
C ILE A 443 9.66 -5.02 -1.50
N THR A 444 10.53 -6.00 -1.34
CA THR A 444 11.97 -5.82 -1.13
C THR A 444 12.74 -6.50 -2.25
N VAL A 445 13.56 -5.74 -2.95
CA VAL A 445 14.42 -6.25 -4.02
C VAL A 445 15.87 -5.86 -3.77
N ASN A 446 16.73 -6.84 -3.62
CA ASN A 446 18.16 -6.64 -3.50
C ASN A 446 18.84 -7.23 -4.73
N TYR A 447 19.52 -6.42 -5.52
CA TYR A 447 20.21 -6.92 -6.69
C TYR A 447 21.63 -6.41 -6.84
N VAL A 448 22.48 -7.28 -7.34
CA VAL A 448 23.88 -6.99 -7.68
C VAL A 448 24.00 -6.82 -9.19
N VAL A 449 24.48 -5.67 -9.62
CA VAL A 449 24.59 -5.35 -11.05
C VAL A 449 26.06 -5.34 -11.46
N THR A 450 26.42 -6.20 -12.42
CA THR A 450 27.70 -6.17 -13.12
C THR A 450 27.54 -5.67 -14.55
N ASN A 451 26.33 -5.73 -15.08
CA ASN A 451 25.93 -5.31 -16.44
C ASN A 451 24.71 -4.38 -16.39
N ARG A 452 24.22 -3.99 -17.57
CA ARG A 452 23.04 -3.14 -17.76
C ARG A 452 21.78 -3.86 -17.31
N ARG A 453 20.99 -3.29 -16.38
CA ARG A 453 19.75 -3.90 -15.92
C ARG A 453 18.74 -2.86 -15.52
N TRP A 454 17.48 -3.22 -15.60
CA TRP A 454 16.35 -2.38 -15.32
C TRP A 454 15.47 -2.98 -14.22
N ALA A 455 14.80 -2.14 -13.44
CA ALA A 455 13.78 -2.56 -12.49
C ALA A 455 12.56 -1.66 -12.63
N SER A 456 11.39 -2.24 -12.86
CA SER A 456 10.11 -1.53 -12.84
C SER A 456 9.24 -2.18 -11.79
N ILE A 457 8.88 -1.42 -10.75
CA ILE A 457 8.19 -1.94 -9.57
C ILE A 457 7.04 -1.02 -9.21
N GLY A 458 5.83 -1.57 -9.25
CA GLY A 458 4.62 -0.88 -8.81
C GLY A 458 3.96 -1.60 -7.64
N GLY A 459 3.39 -0.85 -6.71
CA GLY A 459 2.69 -1.42 -5.56
C GLY A 459 1.52 -2.31 -5.97
N LEU A 460 0.79 -1.96 -7.04
CA LEU A 460 -0.26 -2.79 -7.60
C LEU A 460 0.09 -3.33 -8.99
N ALA A 461 0.49 -2.46 -9.91
CA ALA A 461 0.80 -2.85 -11.29
C ALA A 461 2.21 -2.45 -11.69
N CYS A 462 2.90 -3.30 -12.43
CA CYS A 462 4.15 -2.91 -13.04
C CYS A 462 3.91 -1.89 -14.17
N PHE A 463 2.99 -2.20 -15.08
CA PHE A 463 2.68 -1.38 -16.25
C PHE A 463 1.18 -1.08 -16.39
N ALA A 464 0.85 0.18 -16.70
CA ALA A 464 -0.49 0.57 -17.15
C ALA A 464 -0.54 0.49 -18.67
N SER A 465 -0.57 -0.72 -19.20
CA SER A 465 -0.57 -1.02 -20.64
C SER A 465 -0.87 -2.50 -20.85
N ASP A 466 -1.07 -2.91 -22.10
CA ASP A 466 -1.23 -4.30 -22.51
C ASP A 466 0.07 -5.00 -22.92
N GLY A 467 1.20 -4.35 -22.69
CA GLY A 467 2.52 -4.92 -22.95
C GLY A 467 3.66 -3.97 -22.62
N VAL A 468 4.87 -4.44 -22.78
CA VAL A 468 6.10 -3.61 -22.70
C VAL A 468 6.46 -3.17 -24.10
N ALA A 469 6.73 -1.89 -24.29
CA ALA A 469 7.51 -1.45 -25.45
C ALA A 469 8.86 -2.18 -25.39
N SER A 470 9.10 -3.08 -26.35
CA SER A 470 10.21 -4.03 -26.37
C SER A 470 11.54 -3.39 -25.95
N HIS A 471 12.20 -3.95 -24.96
CA HIS A 471 13.58 -3.60 -24.60
C HIS A 471 14.62 -4.36 -25.43
N SER A 472 14.19 -5.15 -26.39
CA SER A 472 15.03 -5.96 -27.27
C SER A 472 15.40 -5.18 -28.53
N VAL A 473 16.67 -5.14 -28.83
CA VAL A 473 17.25 -4.50 -30.03
C VAL A 473 16.86 -5.21 -31.35
N SER A 474 16.20 -6.34 -31.29
CA SER A 474 15.67 -6.96 -32.48
C SER A 474 14.36 -6.27 -32.91
N LEU A 475 14.52 -5.40 -33.85
CA LEU A 475 13.57 -4.44 -34.45
C LEU A 475 12.26 -5.03 -35.03
N HIS A 476 11.81 -6.21 -34.65
CA HIS A 476 10.81 -6.91 -35.47
C HIS A 476 9.48 -7.24 -34.78
N ASN A 477 9.28 -6.95 -33.51
CA ASN A 477 8.04 -7.34 -32.83
C ASN A 477 7.45 -6.21 -31.96
N TYR A 478 7.17 -5.06 -32.55
CA TYR A 478 6.29 -4.08 -31.93
C TYR A 478 4.85 -4.59 -32.01
N ARG A 479 4.26 -4.95 -30.88
CA ARG A 479 2.81 -4.90 -30.78
C ARG A 479 2.42 -3.44 -30.67
N ASN A 480 1.37 -3.04 -31.36
CA ASN A 480 0.72 -1.77 -31.09
C ASN A 480 0.22 -1.82 -29.64
N ILE A 481 0.90 -1.12 -28.74
CA ILE A 481 0.44 -0.94 -27.36
C ILE A 481 -0.59 0.17 -27.43
N GLU A 482 -1.86 -0.20 -27.46
CA GLU A 482 -2.96 0.74 -27.70
C GLU A 482 -3.77 0.99 -26.41
N SER A 483 -3.85 -0.02 -25.55
CA SER A 483 -4.71 0.02 -24.36
C SER A 483 -3.95 0.44 -23.12
N ALA A 484 -4.40 1.50 -22.48
CA ALA A 484 -3.91 1.95 -21.18
C ALA A 484 -4.90 1.57 -20.08
N GLY A 485 -4.38 1.21 -18.90
CA GLY A 485 -5.19 0.81 -17.76
C GLY A 485 -5.77 1.97 -16.96
N THR A 486 -6.85 1.67 -16.27
CA THR A 486 -7.53 2.57 -15.35
C THR A 486 -7.41 2.03 -13.92
N PHE A 487 -7.12 2.93 -12.97
CA PHE A 487 -7.04 2.65 -11.54
C PHE A 487 -7.95 3.63 -10.80
N VAL A 488 -8.91 3.11 -10.04
CA VAL A 488 -9.87 3.93 -9.28
C VAL A 488 -9.87 3.48 -7.82
N ASN A 489 -9.78 4.42 -6.89
CA ASN A 489 -9.79 4.18 -5.44
C ASN A 489 -8.74 3.15 -4.97
N CYS A 490 -7.66 2.99 -5.72
CA CYS A 490 -6.62 2.01 -5.42
C CYS A 490 -5.61 2.54 -4.39
N SER A 491 -5.05 1.64 -3.58
CA SER A 491 -4.12 2.04 -2.53
C SER A 491 -2.88 1.14 -2.41
N ASN A 492 -1.73 1.75 -2.16
CA ASN A 492 -0.56 1.06 -1.66
C ASN A 492 -0.31 1.45 -0.20
N LYS A 493 -0.31 0.46 0.68
CA LYS A 493 -0.08 0.64 2.12
C LYS A 493 1.26 0.08 2.58
N ALA A 494 1.92 -0.67 1.72
CA ALA A 494 3.14 -1.39 2.05
C ALA A 494 4.39 -0.72 1.45
N ASP A 495 5.52 -0.90 2.12
CA ASP A 495 6.79 -0.33 1.70
C ASP A 495 7.34 -1.01 0.44
N ILE A 496 7.98 -0.22 -0.41
CA ILE A 496 8.75 -0.67 -1.57
C ILE A 496 10.21 -0.30 -1.34
N LEU A 497 11.06 -1.30 -1.13
CA LEU A 497 12.50 -1.12 -0.93
C LEU A 497 13.30 -1.78 -2.04
N VAL A 498 14.04 -0.99 -2.79
CA VAL A 498 14.97 -1.49 -3.80
C VAL A 498 16.39 -1.15 -3.38
N THR A 499 17.22 -2.17 -3.25
CA THR A 499 18.65 -2.03 -2.93
C THR A 499 19.48 -2.52 -4.08
N LYS A 500 20.29 -1.66 -4.65
CA LYS A 500 21.19 -1.99 -5.75
C LYS A 500 22.64 -1.96 -5.29
N ARG A 501 23.39 -3.02 -5.55
CA ARG A 501 24.84 -3.08 -5.32
C ARG A 501 25.56 -3.14 -6.65
N SER A 502 26.45 -2.20 -6.90
CA SER A 502 27.30 -2.23 -8.09
C SER A 502 28.62 -2.91 -7.75
N ASN A 503 28.91 -4.03 -8.40
CA ASN A 503 30.14 -4.79 -8.19
C ASN A 503 31.01 -4.73 -9.46
N SER A 504 31.72 -3.62 -9.65
CA SER A 504 32.67 -3.50 -10.77
C SER A 504 34.10 -3.64 -10.30
N THR A 505 34.66 -4.80 -10.57
CA THR A 505 36.12 -5.04 -10.40
C THR A 505 36.94 -4.83 -11.69
N THR A 506 36.27 -4.58 -12.81
CA THR A 506 36.90 -4.40 -14.11
C THR A 506 36.57 -3.04 -14.67
N GLY A 507 37.57 -2.23 -15.03
CA GLY A 507 37.45 -0.87 -15.56
C GLY A 507 36.77 -0.77 -16.94
N GLY A 508 35.62 -1.39 -17.11
CA GLY A 508 34.76 -1.31 -18.29
C GLY A 508 33.72 -0.21 -18.16
N THR A 509 33.31 0.35 -19.28
CA THR A 509 32.23 1.32 -19.37
C THR A 509 30.93 0.64 -18.97
N HIS A 510 30.39 0.89 -17.77
CA HIS A 510 29.11 0.36 -17.35
C HIS A 510 27.97 1.16 -17.95
N TYR A 511 27.15 0.44 -18.66
CA TYR A 511 26.06 1.00 -19.44
C TYR A 511 24.76 1.12 -18.61
N LEU A 512 23.85 1.94 -19.13
CA LEU A 512 22.57 2.35 -18.61
C LEU A 512 21.85 1.28 -17.74
N SER A 513 21.71 1.58 -16.48
CA SER A 513 20.73 0.93 -15.60
C SER A 513 19.65 1.96 -15.28
N GLY A 514 18.44 1.52 -15.08
CA GLY A 514 17.35 2.40 -14.72
C GLY A 514 16.37 1.70 -13.80
N PHE A 515 15.46 2.47 -13.25
CA PHE A 515 14.34 1.94 -12.51
C PHE A 515 13.12 2.87 -12.61
N ASP A 516 11.95 2.28 -12.56
CA ASP A 516 10.69 2.99 -12.39
C ASP A 516 9.99 2.46 -11.15
N LEU A 517 9.72 3.32 -10.20
CA LEU A 517 9.09 2.97 -8.93
C LEU A 517 7.83 3.80 -8.74
N GLY A 518 6.70 3.16 -8.54
CA GLY A 518 5.44 3.82 -8.25
C GLY A 518 4.65 3.13 -7.15
N GLY A 519 4.01 3.90 -6.29
CA GLY A 519 3.16 3.34 -5.23
C GLY A 519 2.00 2.53 -5.80
N ILE A 520 1.41 2.95 -6.91
CA ILE A 520 0.35 2.22 -7.61
C ILE A 520 0.90 1.55 -8.85
N CYS A 521 1.56 2.29 -9.74
CA CYS A 521 2.05 1.77 -11.02
C CYS A 521 3.48 2.25 -11.28
N ALA A 522 4.35 1.36 -11.74
CA ALA A 522 5.72 1.75 -12.06
C ALA A 522 5.77 2.62 -13.32
N SER A 523 5.14 2.20 -14.41
CA SER A 523 5.27 2.88 -15.68
C SER A 523 4.00 2.83 -16.52
N VAL A 524 3.70 3.94 -17.16
CA VAL A 524 2.63 4.07 -18.16
C VAL A 524 3.28 4.12 -19.53
N ASN A 525 3.12 3.05 -20.29
CA ASN A 525 3.74 2.87 -21.62
C ASN A 525 2.72 2.90 -22.76
N ALA A 526 1.48 3.22 -22.49
CA ALA A 526 0.39 3.33 -23.45
C ALA A 526 -0.52 4.49 -23.07
N GLY A 527 -1.35 4.91 -23.97
CA GLY A 527 -2.38 5.93 -23.78
C GLY A 527 -2.56 6.76 -25.01
N THR A 528 -3.75 6.68 -25.57
CA THR A 528 -4.20 7.50 -26.70
C THR A 528 -5.24 8.52 -26.25
N ALA A 529 -5.59 9.47 -27.08
CA ALA A 529 -6.64 10.43 -26.79
C ALA A 529 -8.02 9.77 -26.55
N GLU A 530 -8.25 8.59 -27.13
CA GLU A 530 -9.48 7.82 -26.96
C GLU A 530 -9.45 6.94 -25.71
N HIS A 531 -8.26 6.47 -25.34
CA HIS A 531 -8.02 5.57 -24.21
C HIS A 531 -6.84 6.05 -23.37
N PRO A 532 -6.99 7.15 -22.61
CA PRO A 532 -5.92 7.66 -21.77
C PRO A 532 -5.69 6.74 -20.56
N ALA A 533 -4.46 6.66 -20.10
CA ALA A 533 -4.18 6.05 -18.81
C ALA A 533 -4.82 6.89 -17.69
N ARG A 534 -5.52 6.25 -16.76
CA ARG A 534 -6.28 6.96 -15.73
C ARG A 534 -5.98 6.47 -14.33
N PHE A 535 -5.69 7.41 -13.43
CA PHE A 535 -5.54 7.18 -12.00
C PHE A 535 -6.48 8.15 -11.26
N GLU A 536 -7.45 7.62 -10.54
CA GLU A 536 -8.45 8.42 -9.84
C GLU A 536 -8.57 7.99 -8.39
N ASN A 537 -8.51 8.95 -7.46
CA ASN A 537 -8.60 8.75 -6.01
C ASN A 537 -7.60 7.72 -5.46
N CYS A 538 -6.47 7.53 -6.12
CA CYS A 538 -5.46 6.56 -5.68
C CYS A 538 -4.58 7.12 -4.55
N THR A 539 -4.17 6.26 -3.62
CA THR A 539 -3.41 6.68 -2.45
C THR A 539 -2.15 5.86 -2.23
N ASN A 540 -1.09 6.50 -1.78
CA ASN A 540 0.11 5.81 -1.30
C ASN A 540 0.45 6.24 0.12
N SER A 541 0.55 5.27 1.03
CA SER A 541 1.01 5.44 2.40
C SER A 541 2.22 4.56 2.75
N GLY A 542 2.66 3.68 1.83
CA GLY A 542 3.87 2.90 1.97
C GLY A 542 5.12 3.67 1.50
N LYS A 543 6.19 3.61 2.28
CA LYS A 543 7.47 4.25 1.93
C LYS A 543 8.05 3.64 0.66
N ILE A 544 8.57 4.49 -0.24
CA ILE A 544 9.28 4.04 -1.44
C ILE A 544 10.74 4.45 -1.32
N SER A 545 11.64 3.46 -1.33
CA SER A 545 13.08 3.67 -1.18
C SER A 545 13.87 3.00 -2.27
N PHE A 546 14.78 3.73 -2.89
CA PHE A 546 15.81 3.21 -3.76
C PHE A 546 17.20 3.53 -3.20
N LEU A 547 17.92 2.51 -2.76
CA LEU A 547 19.23 2.63 -2.16
C LEU A 547 20.29 2.03 -3.07
N GLU A 548 21.27 2.82 -3.50
CA GLU A 548 22.38 2.33 -4.31
C GLU A 548 23.69 2.32 -3.52
N TYR A 549 24.34 1.13 -3.50
CA TYR A 549 25.61 0.90 -2.85
C TYR A 549 26.72 0.77 -3.89
N GLU A 550 27.81 1.52 -3.77
CA GLU A 550 28.96 1.33 -4.61
C GLU A 550 30.02 0.48 -3.89
N ILE A 551 30.47 -0.59 -4.56
CA ILE A 551 31.65 -1.33 -4.16
C ILE A 551 32.70 -1.11 -5.24
N GLY A 552 33.55 -0.11 -5.04
CA GLY A 552 34.80 0.10 -5.77
C GLY A 552 34.76 0.75 -7.14
N SER A 553 35.69 1.69 -7.34
CA SER A 553 36.20 2.33 -8.56
C SER A 553 35.36 3.30 -9.38
N THR A 554 36.03 4.26 -9.92
CA THR A 554 35.87 5.42 -10.78
C THR A 554 35.05 5.25 -12.07
N THR A 555 34.11 4.35 -12.17
CA THR A 555 33.37 4.08 -13.41
C THR A 555 32.15 5.00 -13.55
N GLN A 556 32.01 5.56 -14.74
CA GLN A 556 30.89 6.43 -15.11
C GLN A 556 29.62 5.62 -15.27
N TYR A 557 28.57 5.95 -14.50
CA TYR A 557 27.24 5.33 -14.63
C TYR A 557 26.29 6.32 -15.31
N LYS A 558 25.48 5.80 -16.22
CA LYS A 558 24.42 6.56 -16.88
C LYS A 558 23.09 5.94 -16.45
N TYR A 559 22.31 6.66 -15.67
CA TYR A 559 21.02 6.19 -15.18
C TYR A 559 19.92 7.11 -15.66
N ALA A 560 18.76 6.50 -15.97
CA ALA A 560 17.51 7.19 -16.01
C ALA A 560 16.55 6.49 -15.06
N TYR A 561 15.80 7.22 -14.26
CA TYR A 561 14.81 6.62 -13.39
C TYR A 561 13.64 7.56 -13.15
N GLY A 562 12.48 6.96 -12.88
CA GLY A 562 11.29 7.64 -12.43
C GLY A 562 10.83 7.08 -11.10
N MET A 563 10.67 7.93 -10.09
CA MET A 563 10.09 7.56 -8.80
C MET A 563 8.94 8.49 -8.49
N GLY A 564 7.76 7.93 -8.25
CA GLY A 564 6.58 8.69 -7.86
C GLY A 564 5.77 8.00 -6.78
N GLY A 565 5.14 8.79 -5.92
CA GLY A 565 4.28 8.24 -4.87
C GLY A 565 3.10 7.43 -5.43
N ILE A 566 2.61 7.77 -6.61
CA ILE A 566 1.53 7.06 -7.31
C ILE A 566 2.07 6.35 -8.55
N VAL A 567 2.72 7.09 -9.45
CA VAL A 567 3.22 6.58 -10.73
C VAL A 567 4.71 6.87 -10.86
N GLY A 568 5.51 5.88 -11.20
CA GLY A 568 6.94 6.10 -11.45
C GLY A 568 7.15 7.00 -12.67
N CYS A 569 6.51 6.69 -13.78
CA CYS A 569 6.61 7.51 -14.99
C CYS A 569 5.42 7.35 -15.94
N VAL A 570 5.18 8.39 -16.71
CA VAL A 570 4.36 8.37 -17.94
C VAL A 570 5.25 8.77 -19.10
N GLY A 571 5.27 7.95 -20.13
CA GLY A 571 6.12 8.14 -21.30
C GLY A 571 7.29 7.17 -21.33
N ASN A 572 7.98 7.15 -22.44
CA ASN A 572 9.14 6.30 -22.59
C ASN A 572 10.41 7.08 -22.24
N HIS A 573 11.27 6.54 -21.38
CA HIS A 573 12.63 7.05 -21.17
C HIS A 573 13.46 7.11 -22.45
N THR A 574 13.10 6.31 -23.45
CA THR A 574 13.71 6.40 -24.76
C THR A 574 13.02 7.47 -25.57
N PRO A 575 13.70 8.55 -25.95
CA PRO A 575 13.18 9.40 -27.01
C PRO A 575 12.91 8.52 -28.24
N LEU A 576 11.84 8.84 -28.98
CA LEU A 576 11.63 8.29 -30.31
C LEU A 576 12.79 8.76 -31.19
N TRP A 577 13.59 7.82 -31.65
CA TRP A 577 14.72 8.11 -32.49
C TRP A 577 14.34 7.86 -33.94
N LYS A 578 14.68 8.77 -34.83
CA LYS A 578 14.57 8.55 -36.27
C LYS A 578 15.90 8.11 -36.82
N TYR A 579 15.97 6.91 -37.34
CA TYR A 579 17.12 6.39 -38.05
C TYR A 579 16.76 6.20 -39.54
N GLY A 580 17.48 6.91 -40.41
CA GLY A 580 17.25 6.82 -41.83
C GLY A 580 15.82 7.16 -42.29
N GLY A 581 15.11 8.02 -41.55
CA GLY A 581 13.71 8.42 -41.86
C GLY A 581 12.63 7.52 -41.28
N SER A 582 13.00 6.44 -40.58
CA SER A 582 12.06 5.55 -39.90
C SER A 582 12.13 5.79 -38.39
N GLU A 583 10.98 5.74 -37.71
CA GLU A 583 10.92 5.80 -36.27
C GLU A 583 11.52 4.52 -35.67
N VAL A 584 12.46 4.69 -34.77
CA VAL A 584 13.09 3.60 -34.05
C VAL A 584 12.93 3.89 -32.57
N THR A 585 12.12 3.11 -31.89
CA THR A 585 12.10 3.06 -30.44
C THR A 585 13.32 2.24 -30.02
N ALA A 586 14.45 2.90 -29.79
CA ALA A 586 15.62 2.21 -29.26
C ALA A 586 15.44 2.05 -27.76
N ALA A 587 15.22 0.83 -27.32
CA ALA A 587 15.37 0.49 -25.93
C ALA A 587 16.78 0.87 -25.45
N PHE A 588 16.90 1.23 -24.19
CA PHE A 588 18.07 1.77 -23.53
C PHE A 588 19.35 0.93 -23.64
N TYR A 589 19.28 -0.28 -24.17
CA TYR A 589 20.29 -1.30 -23.98
C TYR A 589 21.49 -1.19 -24.89
N GLU A 590 21.36 -0.73 -26.09
CA GLU A 590 22.49 -0.66 -27.03
C GLU A 590 22.23 0.36 -28.13
N ILE A 591 22.58 1.59 -27.88
CA ILE A 591 22.89 2.44 -29.01
C ILE A 591 24.38 2.26 -29.27
N PRO A 592 24.78 1.55 -30.32
CA PRO A 592 26.15 1.54 -30.75
C PRO A 592 26.64 2.97 -30.93
N SER A 593 27.91 3.24 -30.66
CA SER A 593 28.46 4.59 -30.71
C SER A 593 28.28 5.29 -32.06
N ASP A 594 28.12 4.53 -33.13
CA ASP A 594 27.82 5.01 -34.46
C ASP A 594 26.35 5.42 -34.68
N TYR A 595 25.43 4.94 -33.85
CA TYR A 595 24.03 5.34 -33.89
C TYR A 595 23.80 6.73 -33.24
N ALA A 596 24.53 7.06 -32.22
CA ALA A 596 24.37 8.32 -31.52
C ALA A 596 24.55 9.54 -32.43
N SER A 597 25.39 9.41 -33.47
CA SER A 597 25.63 10.47 -34.46
C SER A 597 24.54 10.55 -35.55
N LYS A 598 23.66 9.56 -35.65
CA LYS A 598 22.61 9.47 -36.69
C LYS A 598 21.21 9.78 -36.17
N LEU A 599 21.09 10.09 -34.91
CA LEU A 599 19.83 10.36 -34.24
C LEU A 599 19.46 11.84 -34.41
N THR A 600 18.41 12.12 -35.10
CA THR A 600 18.02 13.48 -35.49
C THR A 600 16.87 14.07 -34.66
N ASP A 601 16.12 13.25 -33.92
CA ASP A 601 15.02 13.70 -33.08
C ASP A 601 15.17 13.13 -31.68
N THR A 602 15.05 13.98 -30.66
CA THR A 602 15.23 13.62 -29.24
C THR A 602 13.97 13.89 -28.41
N THR A 603 12.83 14.11 -29.08
CA THR A 603 11.56 14.36 -28.36
C THR A 603 11.07 13.06 -27.72
N PRO A 604 10.84 13.00 -26.40
CA PRO A 604 10.24 11.85 -25.76
C PRO A 604 8.86 11.55 -26.33
N ALA A 605 8.53 10.28 -26.49
CA ALA A 605 7.16 9.88 -26.80
C ALA A 605 6.27 10.17 -25.59
N GLY A 606 5.21 10.94 -25.80
CA GLY A 606 4.19 11.21 -24.79
C GLY A 606 3.00 10.30 -24.96
N TYR A 607 2.33 10.02 -23.85
CA TYR A 607 1.08 9.27 -23.80
C TYR A 607 -0.03 10.11 -23.21
N ALA A 608 -1.27 9.85 -23.63
CA ALA A 608 -2.43 10.47 -23.03
C ALA A 608 -2.68 9.92 -21.63
N PHE A 609 -2.83 10.81 -20.64
CA PHE A 609 -3.04 10.39 -19.25
C PHE A 609 -3.84 11.41 -18.44
N GLU A 610 -4.45 10.89 -17.36
CA GLU A 610 -5.12 11.69 -16.33
C GLU A 610 -4.77 11.13 -14.95
N ILE A 611 -4.33 12.01 -14.03
CA ILE A 611 -4.12 11.68 -12.61
C ILE A 611 -4.98 12.65 -11.79
N VAL A 612 -6.02 12.13 -11.15
CA VAL A 612 -7.06 12.94 -10.51
C VAL A 612 -7.24 12.55 -9.06
N ASN A 613 -7.23 13.53 -8.16
CA ASN A 613 -7.48 13.37 -6.72
C ASN A 613 -6.58 12.31 -6.03
N CYS A 614 -5.40 12.07 -6.56
CA CYS A 614 -4.46 11.12 -5.99
C CYS A 614 -3.62 11.75 -4.87
N SER A 615 -3.23 10.95 -3.87
CA SER A 615 -2.46 11.46 -2.74
C SER A 615 -1.31 10.57 -2.32
N ASN A 616 -0.19 11.19 -1.97
CA ASN A 616 0.95 10.54 -1.33
C ASN A 616 1.19 11.13 0.05
N THR A 617 1.18 10.27 1.06
CA THR A 617 1.50 10.63 2.45
C THR A 617 2.79 10.01 2.94
N ALA A 618 3.34 9.08 2.17
CA ALA A 618 4.54 8.34 2.49
C ALA A 618 5.82 9.06 2.06
N ASP A 619 6.89 8.75 2.75
CA ASP A 619 8.21 9.27 2.42
C ASP A 619 8.77 8.61 1.15
N LEU A 620 9.43 9.40 0.33
CA LEU A 620 10.15 8.96 -0.86
C LEU A 620 11.66 9.14 -0.63
N GLU A 621 12.42 8.07 -0.82
CA GLU A 621 13.87 8.10 -0.61
C GLU A 621 14.62 7.56 -1.82
N SER A 622 15.51 8.37 -2.39
CA SER A 622 16.37 7.96 -3.50
C SER A 622 17.82 8.29 -3.20
N ALA A 623 18.62 7.23 -3.01
CA ALA A 623 20.07 7.31 -2.94
C ALA A 623 20.72 6.88 -4.27
N ALA A 624 20.04 7.05 -5.38
CA ALA A 624 20.53 6.67 -6.70
C ALA A 624 21.69 7.57 -7.15
N ARG A 625 22.67 6.94 -7.77
CA ARG A 625 23.75 7.66 -8.47
C ARG A 625 23.30 8.02 -9.89
N VAL A 626 23.29 9.27 -10.22
CA VAL A 626 23.07 9.75 -11.60
C VAL A 626 24.39 10.20 -12.17
N GLY A 627 24.70 9.71 -13.36
CA GLY A 627 26.02 9.67 -14.01
C GLY A 627 26.92 10.90 -13.98
N ASN A 628 28.21 10.62 -14.08
CA ASN A 628 29.35 11.52 -13.95
C ASN A 628 29.58 12.52 -15.09
N ASP A 629 28.83 12.51 -16.19
CA ASP A 629 29.27 13.10 -17.44
C ASP A 629 28.87 14.55 -17.73
N LEU A 630 28.34 15.27 -16.73
CA LEU A 630 28.19 16.74 -16.88
C LEU A 630 29.47 17.50 -16.45
N ALA A 631 30.63 16.92 -16.71
CA ALA A 631 31.88 17.28 -16.08
C ALA A 631 32.47 18.63 -16.52
N SER A 632 32.09 19.24 -17.59
CA SER A 632 32.82 20.41 -18.04
C SER A 632 32.01 21.53 -18.70
N SER A 633 30.77 21.28 -19.10
CA SER A 633 29.89 22.32 -19.62
C SER A 633 28.44 21.83 -19.61
N ILE A 634 27.57 22.51 -18.87
CA ILE A 634 26.15 22.36 -19.04
C ILE A 634 25.77 23.06 -20.34
N THR A 635 25.81 22.32 -21.44
CA THR A 635 25.27 22.85 -22.69
C THR A 635 23.76 22.67 -22.69
N ALA A 636 23.02 23.55 -23.36
CA ALA A 636 21.58 23.43 -23.55
C ALA A 636 21.18 22.06 -24.12
N THR A 637 22.05 21.41 -24.91
CA THR A 637 21.88 20.09 -25.48
C THR A 637 21.97 18.95 -24.45
N GLU A 638 22.84 19.12 -23.44
CA GLU A 638 22.97 18.10 -22.36
C GLU A 638 21.85 18.20 -21.34
N ILE A 639 21.34 19.38 -21.08
CA ILE A 639 20.16 19.60 -20.24
C ILE A 639 18.92 18.93 -20.89
N LYS A 640 18.82 19.00 -22.22
CA LYS A 640 17.72 18.39 -22.98
C LYS A 640 17.79 16.85 -23.04
N ASN A 641 18.85 16.22 -22.56
CA ASN A 641 19.01 14.76 -22.66
C ASN A 641 18.44 14.04 -21.44
N PRO A 642 17.20 13.51 -21.49
CA PRO A 642 16.56 12.85 -20.36
C PRO A 642 17.26 11.56 -19.91
N ARG A 643 18.21 11.06 -20.69
CA ARG A 643 18.92 9.80 -20.41
C ARG A 643 19.89 9.87 -19.24
N LYS A 644 20.20 11.04 -18.76
CA LYS A 644 21.20 11.23 -17.72
C LYS A 644 20.62 11.76 -16.42
N GLN A 645 19.30 11.78 -16.29
CA GLN A 645 18.63 12.43 -15.16
C GLN A 645 17.73 11.43 -14.43
N GLY A 646 17.71 11.56 -13.11
CA GLY A 646 16.74 10.92 -12.25
C GLY A 646 15.59 11.89 -11.96
N TYR A 647 14.38 11.40 -12.06
CA TYR A 647 13.18 12.16 -11.84
C TYR A 647 12.40 11.58 -10.68
N PHE A 648 12.08 12.38 -9.68
CA PHE A 648 11.24 11.94 -8.59
C PHE A 648 10.22 13.01 -8.21
N GLY A 649 9.01 12.58 -7.96
CA GLY A 649 7.89 13.42 -7.63
C GLY A 649 7.00 12.83 -6.57
N GLY A 650 6.35 13.67 -5.78
CA GLY A 650 5.45 13.23 -4.75
C GLY A 650 4.30 12.37 -5.29
N ILE A 651 3.88 12.62 -6.53
CA ILE A 651 2.85 11.85 -7.23
C ILE A 651 3.46 11.08 -8.40
N ILE A 652 4.29 11.72 -9.22
CA ILE A 652 4.84 11.10 -10.43
C ILE A 652 6.30 11.51 -10.66
N GLY A 653 7.15 10.54 -10.98
CA GLY A 653 8.57 10.81 -11.25
C GLY A 653 8.75 11.73 -12.45
N TYR A 654 8.27 11.34 -13.63
CA TYR A 654 8.15 12.21 -14.78
C TYR A 654 6.88 11.93 -15.59
N CYS A 655 6.37 12.97 -16.25
CA CYS A 655 5.17 12.87 -17.07
C CYS A 655 5.38 13.57 -18.43
N TYR A 656 5.44 12.76 -19.46
CA TYR A 656 5.48 13.23 -20.84
C TYR A 656 4.13 12.97 -21.49
N GLY A 657 3.30 14.02 -21.54
CA GLY A 657 1.97 13.94 -22.10
C GLY A 657 1.98 13.97 -23.63
N ALA A 658 1.05 13.27 -24.24
CA ALA A 658 0.78 13.38 -25.69
C ALA A 658 0.43 14.84 -26.04
N SER A 659 0.99 15.34 -27.12
CA SER A 659 0.79 16.74 -27.53
C SER A 659 -0.60 17.03 -28.10
N ASP A 660 -1.32 16.02 -28.48
CA ASP A 660 -2.69 16.04 -29.05
C ASP A 660 -3.78 15.75 -28.01
N TYR A 661 -3.40 15.63 -26.74
CA TYR A 661 -4.32 15.35 -25.63
C TYR A 661 -4.18 16.38 -24.50
N ALA A 662 -5.27 16.66 -23.81
CA ALA A 662 -5.28 17.56 -22.65
C ALA A 662 -4.86 16.80 -21.38
N ASN A 663 -3.60 16.43 -21.28
CA ASN A 663 -3.07 15.70 -20.14
C ASN A 663 -3.19 16.52 -18.86
N LYS A 664 -3.62 15.89 -17.77
CA LYS A 664 -3.86 16.59 -16.51
C LYS A 664 -3.41 15.81 -15.27
N ILE A 665 -2.96 16.58 -14.30
CA ILE A 665 -2.77 16.18 -12.90
C ILE A 665 -3.61 17.15 -12.08
N GLU A 666 -4.76 16.68 -11.55
CA GLU A 666 -5.76 17.54 -10.94
C GLU A 666 -6.13 17.08 -9.53
N GLY A 667 -6.24 18.01 -8.57
CA GLY A 667 -6.65 17.72 -7.19
C GLY A 667 -5.65 16.85 -6.41
N CYS A 668 -4.45 16.63 -6.93
CA CYS A 668 -3.48 15.74 -6.31
C CYS A 668 -2.73 16.40 -5.16
N SER A 669 -2.33 15.59 -4.17
CA SER A 669 -1.63 16.10 -2.98
C SER A 669 -0.44 15.25 -2.55
N ASN A 670 0.60 15.92 -2.07
CA ASN A 670 1.75 15.28 -1.45
C ASN A 670 2.09 15.93 -0.11
N THR A 671 2.15 15.09 0.94
CA THR A 671 2.58 15.46 2.30
C THR A 671 3.73 14.60 2.81
N GLY A 672 4.20 13.62 2.04
CA GLY A 672 5.34 12.77 2.36
C GLY A 672 6.66 13.53 2.25
N ALA A 673 7.62 13.20 3.10
CA ALA A 673 8.97 13.72 2.99
C ALA A 673 9.67 13.21 1.72
N MET A 674 10.57 14.00 1.17
CA MET A 674 11.31 13.64 -0.03
C MET A 674 12.81 13.73 0.25
N HIS A 675 13.49 12.58 0.21
CA HIS A 675 14.92 12.46 0.46
C HIS A 675 15.64 11.97 -0.79
N PHE A 676 16.69 12.66 -1.20
CA PHE A 676 17.44 12.30 -2.40
C PHE A 676 18.94 12.49 -2.22
N SER A 677 19.73 11.75 -3.01
CA SER A 677 21.19 11.80 -2.92
C SER A 677 21.76 13.11 -3.44
N GLU A 678 22.58 13.77 -2.64
CA GLU A 678 23.26 15.02 -3.01
C GLU A 678 24.40 14.85 -4.01
N ARG A 679 24.93 13.66 -4.17
CA ARG A 679 26.26 13.47 -4.76
C ARG A 679 26.30 13.41 -6.26
N TYR A 680 25.15 13.29 -6.92
CA TYR A 680 25.15 13.01 -8.34
C TYR A 680 24.27 13.97 -9.11
N MET A 681 24.80 14.38 -10.26
CA MET A 681 24.24 15.39 -11.13
C MET A 681 22.96 14.92 -11.80
N GLY A 682 22.06 15.87 -12.10
CA GLY A 682 20.92 15.65 -12.95
C GLY A 682 19.67 15.12 -12.27
N ASN A 683 19.55 15.16 -10.95
CA ASN A 683 18.30 14.86 -10.28
C ASN A 683 17.31 16.02 -10.39
N ALA A 684 16.12 15.73 -10.86
CA ALA A 684 15.00 16.67 -10.86
C ALA A 684 13.88 16.12 -9.98
N GLY A 685 13.54 16.89 -8.97
CA GLY A 685 12.47 16.57 -8.03
C GLY A 685 11.37 17.61 -8.05
N GLY A 686 10.16 17.18 -7.76
CA GLY A 686 9.02 18.07 -7.57
C GLY A 686 8.04 17.53 -6.54
N GLY A 687 7.40 18.41 -5.82
CA GLY A 687 6.40 18.01 -4.84
C GLY A 687 5.26 17.18 -5.46
N ILE A 688 4.97 17.37 -6.73
CA ILE A 688 4.03 16.56 -7.53
C ILE A 688 4.79 15.76 -8.59
N ALA A 689 5.59 16.41 -9.45
CA ALA A 689 6.27 15.76 -10.57
C ALA A 689 7.75 16.14 -10.65
N GLY A 690 8.64 15.18 -10.91
CA GLY A 690 10.07 15.50 -11.13
C GLY A 690 10.29 16.20 -12.46
N ALA A 691 9.68 15.73 -13.54
CA ALA A 691 9.68 16.40 -14.83
C ALA A 691 8.31 16.37 -15.50
N ALA A 692 8.04 17.36 -16.34
CA ALA A 692 6.76 17.57 -16.97
C ALA A 692 6.91 18.02 -18.44
N ALA A 693 6.02 17.52 -19.30
CA ALA A 693 5.87 17.96 -20.66
C ALA A 693 4.42 17.79 -21.12
N ASN A 694 3.86 18.82 -21.78
CA ASN A 694 2.49 18.82 -22.31
C ASN A 694 1.43 18.42 -21.26
N VAL A 695 1.46 19.04 -20.09
CA VAL A 695 0.57 18.69 -18.98
C VAL A 695 0.07 19.92 -18.24
N SER A 696 -1.14 19.81 -17.70
CA SER A 696 -1.74 20.81 -16.82
C SER A 696 -1.78 20.30 -15.38
N PHE A 697 -1.20 21.05 -14.44
CA PHE A 697 -1.35 20.87 -13.00
C PHE A 697 -2.46 21.79 -12.50
N LYS A 698 -3.53 21.21 -11.94
CA LYS A 698 -4.68 21.97 -11.49
C LYS A 698 -5.06 21.59 -10.08
N ASN A 699 -5.30 22.58 -9.21
CA ASN A 699 -5.71 22.38 -7.82
C ASN A 699 -4.79 21.43 -7.02
N CYS A 700 -3.53 21.27 -7.44
CA CYS A 700 -2.59 20.41 -6.75
C CYS A 700 -2.04 21.07 -5.49
N THR A 701 -1.82 20.26 -4.44
CA THR A 701 -1.33 20.77 -3.16
C THR A 701 -0.11 19.99 -2.70
N VAL A 702 0.96 20.71 -2.39
CA VAL A 702 2.15 20.16 -1.75
C VAL A 702 2.30 20.82 -0.39
N ASN A 703 2.38 20.00 0.66
CA ASN A 703 2.61 20.49 2.01
C ASN A 703 3.65 19.62 2.72
N ILE A 704 4.91 19.99 2.53
CA ILE A 704 6.06 19.32 3.17
C ILE A 704 6.59 20.27 4.24
N GLY A 705 6.07 20.12 5.46
CA GLY A 705 6.39 20.96 6.61
C GLY A 705 7.83 20.82 7.09
N GLN A 706 8.20 21.65 8.06
CA GLN A 706 9.57 21.74 8.59
C GLN A 706 10.07 20.43 9.22
N ASP A 707 9.18 19.63 9.77
CA ASP A 707 9.43 18.32 10.35
C ASP A 707 9.65 17.23 9.29
N LYS A 708 9.19 17.47 8.06
CA LYS A 708 9.28 16.55 6.91
C LYS A 708 10.02 17.17 5.72
N LYS A 709 11.04 17.96 5.96
CA LYS A 709 11.74 18.71 4.90
C LYS A 709 12.18 17.85 3.72
N VAL A 710 12.28 18.48 2.57
CA VAL A 710 13.03 17.96 1.44
C VAL A 710 14.51 18.03 1.81
N ALA A 711 15.11 16.91 2.07
CA ALA A 711 16.48 16.84 2.52
C ALA A 711 17.25 15.78 1.71
N PRO A 712 18.57 15.91 1.61
CA PRO A 712 19.37 14.82 1.10
C PRO A 712 19.18 13.58 2.00
N SER A 713 19.24 12.41 1.39
CA SER A 713 19.18 11.15 2.13
C SER A 713 20.29 11.09 3.16
N VAL A 714 19.96 10.64 4.39
CA VAL A 714 20.97 10.35 5.40
C VAL A 714 21.92 9.30 4.82
N GLN A 715 23.23 9.61 4.80
CA GLN A 715 24.21 8.67 4.30
C GLN A 715 24.28 7.48 5.25
N PRO A 716 24.07 6.26 4.77
CA PRO A 716 24.26 5.08 5.60
C PRO A 716 25.73 4.93 6.01
N ASP A 717 26.03 4.30 7.14
CA ASP A 717 27.36 4.12 7.72
C ASP A 717 28.40 3.42 6.81
N TRP A 718 27.95 2.72 5.77
CA TRP A 718 28.79 2.04 4.77
C TRP A 718 29.21 2.95 3.60
N TYR A 719 28.82 4.21 3.62
CA TYR A 719 29.13 5.14 2.56
C TYR A 719 30.63 5.48 2.56
N VAL A 720 31.33 5.14 1.48
CA VAL A 720 32.72 5.52 1.26
C VAL A 720 32.76 6.87 0.53
N PRO A 721 33.30 7.92 1.12
CA PRO A 721 33.46 9.19 0.42
C PRO A 721 34.27 8.98 -0.85
N ALA A 722 33.87 9.63 -1.95
CA ALA A 722 34.67 9.65 -3.16
C ALA A 722 36.04 10.25 -2.84
N LYS A 723 37.08 9.69 -3.45
CA LYS A 723 38.48 10.16 -3.23
C LYS A 723 38.54 11.67 -3.41
N ALA A 724 39.20 12.34 -2.45
CA ALA A 724 39.57 13.73 -2.55
C ALA A 724 40.25 14.02 -3.89
N GLY A 725 39.75 15.03 -4.61
CA GLY A 725 40.34 15.49 -5.88
C GLY A 725 39.51 15.22 -7.14
N ALA A 726 38.37 14.56 -7.05
CA ALA A 726 37.44 14.48 -8.18
C ALA A 726 36.56 15.73 -8.19
N ASN A 727 36.66 16.53 -9.25
CA ASN A 727 35.76 17.67 -9.48
C ASN A 727 34.35 17.16 -9.84
N TYR A 728 33.52 16.99 -8.87
CA TYR A 728 32.10 16.62 -9.11
C TYR A 728 31.27 17.90 -9.22
N ARG A 729 30.60 18.07 -10.34
CA ARG A 729 29.62 19.14 -10.54
C ARG A 729 28.24 18.51 -10.45
N ALA A 730 27.45 18.85 -9.45
CA ALA A 730 26.08 18.37 -9.30
C ALA A 730 25.09 19.49 -9.60
N ALA A 731 24.13 19.26 -10.49
CA ALA A 731 23.00 20.12 -10.68
C ALA A 731 21.77 19.41 -10.10
N GLY A 732 21.09 20.04 -9.16
CA GLY A 732 19.82 19.56 -8.59
C GLY A 732 18.72 20.56 -8.92
N TYR A 733 17.61 20.05 -9.42
CA TYR A 733 16.44 20.85 -9.75
C TYR A 733 15.29 20.40 -8.85
N PHE A 734 14.80 21.27 -8.00
CA PHE A 734 13.66 20.93 -7.16
C PHE A 734 12.60 22.03 -7.21
N GLY A 735 11.38 21.68 -7.55
CA GLY A 735 10.22 22.59 -7.57
C GLY A 735 9.10 22.13 -6.65
N GLY A 736 8.34 23.07 -6.13
CA GLY A 736 7.23 22.75 -5.26
C GLY A 736 6.15 21.94 -5.96
N ILE A 737 5.86 22.22 -7.21
CA ILE A 737 4.93 21.43 -8.03
C ILE A 737 5.71 20.48 -8.94
N PHE A 738 6.60 21.02 -9.78
CA PHE A 738 7.46 20.17 -10.61
C PHE A 738 8.91 20.67 -10.67
N GLY A 739 9.84 19.76 -10.97
CA GLY A 739 11.25 20.13 -11.11
C GLY A 739 11.53 20.79 -12.45
N ILE A 740 11.36 20.10 -13.54
CA ILE A 740 11.75 20.52 -14.89
C ILE A 740 10.55 20.48 -15.85
N ALA A 741 10.41 21.52 -16.69
CA ALA A 741 9.52 21.48 -17.84
C ALA A 741 10.31 21.25 -19.13
N HIS A 742 9.99 20.19 -19.86
CA HIS A 742 10.56 19.84 -21.17
C HIS A 742 9.71 20.31 -22.36
N ALA A 743 8.43 20.58 -22.14
CA ALA A 743 7.50 21.18 -23.09
C ALA A 743 6.49 22.04 -22.33
N ASP A 744 5.52 22.63 -23.01
CA ASP A 744 4.54 23.54 -22.41
C ASP A 744 3.82 22.92 -21.21
N VAL A 745 3.73 23.68 -20.12
CA VAL A 745 3.09 23.29 -18.86
C VAL A 745 2.16 24.41 -18.37
N THR A 746 1.03 24.03 -17.85
CA THR A 746 0.12 24.97 -17.16
C THR A 746 0.06 24.64 -15.67
N ILE A 747 0.09 25.67 -14.82
CA ILE A 747 -0.13 25.57 -13.38
C ILE A 747 -1.37 26.42 -13.07
N GLU A 748 -2.45 25.77 -12.60
CA GLU A 748 -3.71 26.45 -12.29
C GLU A 748 -4.11 26.21 -10.86
N SER A 749 -4.24 27.27 -10.06
CA SER A 749 -4.73 27.22 -8.67
C SER A 749 -3.99 26.21 -7.77
N CYS A 750 -2.72 25.95 -8.03
CA CYS A 750 -1.91 25.02 -7.24
C CYS A 750 -1.32 25.70 -6.00
N LYS A 751 -1.05 24.91 -4.97
CA LYS A 751 -0.46 25.38 -3.71
C LYS A 751 0.79 24.61 -3.38
N SER A 752 1.84 25.30 -2.98
CA SER A 752 3.11 24.70 -2.58
C SER A 752 3.61 25.33 -1.29
N PHE A 753 3.68 24.50 -0.24
CA PHE A 753 4.33 24.85 1.02
C PHE A 753 5.43 23.85 1.28
N ILE A 754 6.68 24.26 1.07
CA ILE A 754 7.82 23.36 1.10
C ILE A 754 8.96 23.90 1.95
N TYR A 755 9.63 23.02 2.68
CA TYR A 755 10.89 23.26 3.33
C TYR A 755 11.99 22.53 2.58
N ILE A 756 12.87 23.28 1.91
CA ILE A 756 14.04 22.74 1.23
C ILE A 756 15.27 23.14 2.05
N ASP A 757 15.97 22.14 2.57
CA ASP A 757 17.21 22.32 3.31
C ASP A 757 18.31 21.53 2.61
N TYR A 758 19.31 22.25 2.09
CA TYR A 758 20.49 21.63 1.50
C TYR A 758 21.69 21.87 2.42
N PRO A 759 21.91 21.03 3.46
CA PRO A 759 23.11 21.13 4.26
C PRO A 759 24.33 20.78 3.40
N LEU A 760 25.25 21.72 3.24
CA LEU A 760 26.56 21.43 2.71
C LEU A 760 27.43 20.95 3.88
N THR A 761 27.81 19.67 3.89
CA THR A 761 28.88 19.20 4.76
C THR A 761 30.22 19.51 4.13
N PRO A 762 31.12 20.24 4.82
CA PRO A 762 32.49 20.42 4.35
C PRO A 762 33.14 19.05 4.17
N SER A 763 33.94 18.89 3.11
CA SER A 763 34.83 17.72 3.01
C SER A 763 35.83 17.71 4.18
N ALA A 764 36.32 16.56 4.60
CA ALA A 764 37.23 16.41 5.72
C ALA A 764 38.54 17.22 5.57
N ASP A 765 38.83 17.72 4.39
CA ASP A 765 39.98 18.52 4.03
C ASP A 765 39.70 20.01 3.98
N GLY A 766 38.48 20.47 4.34
CA GLY A 766 38.10 21.89 4.34
C GLY A 766 38.02 22.50 2.94
N LEU A 767 38.22 21.74 1.89
CA LEU A 767 38.12 22.18 0.50
C LEU A 767 36.69 21.93 0.01
N MET A 768 35.86 22.95 0.13
CA MET A 768 34.62 23.01 -0.59
C MET A 768 34.92 23.40 -2.04
N THR A 769 35.05 22.40 -2.89
CA THR A 769 35.04 22.64 -4.33
C THR A 769 33.65 23.07 -4.71
N ALA A 770 33.46 24.36 -4.90
CA ALA A 770 32.20 25.00 -5.29
C ALA A 770 31.77 24.58 -6.70
N SER A 771 31.18 23.43 -6.82
CA SER A 771 30.73 22.90 -8.11
C SER A 771 29.28 22.46 -8.11
N TYR A 772 28.52 22.82 -7.08
CA TYR A 772 27.12 22.39 -6.97
C TYR A 772 26.20 23.55 -7.39
N VAL A 773 25.57 23.40 -8.55
CA VAL A 773 24.52 24.30 -8.98
C VAL A 773 23.18 23.66 -8.60
N ARG A 774 22.41 24.33 -7.77
CA ARG A 774 21.10 23.88 -7.31
C ARG A 774 20.08 24.92 -7.72
N PHE A 775 18.95 24.43 -8.20
CA PHE A 775 17.87 25.27 -8.68
C PHE A 775 16.56 24.91 -7.91
N PRO A 776 16.39 25.42 -6.69
CA PRO A 776 15.13 25.26 -5.99
C PRO A 776 14.13 26.36 -6.37
N GLY A 777 12.89 25.98 -6.63
CA GLY A 777 11.79 26.91 -6.90
C GLY A 777 10.54 26.56 -6.12
N PHE A 778 9.73 27.52 -5.76
CA PHE A 778 8.51 27.28 -5.00
C PHE A 778 7.41 26.60 -5.82
N LEU A 779 7.28 26.87 -7.11
CA LEU A 779 6.38 26.15 -7.99
C LEU A 779 7.14 25.17 -8.88
N PHE A 780 8.20 25.62 -9.52
CA PHE A 780 9.04 24.78 -10.37
C PHE A 780 10.50 25.26 -10.36
N ALA A 781 11.42 24.38 -10.75
CA ALA A 781 12.82 24.74 -10.78
C ALA A 781 13.20 25.40 -12.11
N VAL A 782 13.02 24.71 -13.23
CA VAL A 782 13.50 25.17 -14.55
C VAL A 782 12.50 24.84 -15.65
N ALA A 783 12.31 25.80 -16.57
CA ALA A 783 11.69 25.56 -17.86
C ALA A 783 12.78 25.59 -18.96
N PHE A 784 12.80 24.59 -19.84
CA PHE A 784 13.78 24.51 -20.92
C PHE A 784 13.49 25.51 -22.06
N PRO A 785 14.48 25.82 -22.92
CA PRO A 785 14.26 26.64 -24.08
C PRO A 785 13.06 26.17 -24.91
N GLU A 786 12.37 27.11 -25.54
CA GLU A 786 11.17 26.86 -26.36
C GLU A 786 9.94 26.31 -25.57
N THR A 787 10.04 26.27 -24.25
CA THR A 787 8.95 25.84 -23.36
C THR A 787 8.25 27.03 -22.76
N THR A 788 6.94 26.98 -22.59
CA THR A 788 6.16 27.99 -21.88
C THR A 788 5.52 27.39 -20.63
N VAL A 789 5.79 27.99 -19.48
CA VAL A 789 5.05 27.72 -18.23
C VAL A 789 4.02 28.81 -18.01
N ARG A 790 2.74 28.44 -17.98
CA ARG A 790 1.61 29.35 -17.80
C ARG A 790 1.03 29.18 -16.40
N ILE A 791 1.03 30.26 -15.62
CA ILE A 791 0.45 30.27 -14.28
C ILE A 791 -0.91 30.96 -14.36
N SER A 792 -1.96 30.32 -13.87
CA SER A 792 -3.32 30.83 -13.91
C SER A 792 -4.07 30.49 -12.61
N GLY A 793 -5.21 31.15 -12.41
CA GLY A 793 -5.93 31.06 -11.13
C GLY A 793 -5.09 31.62 -9.98
N THR A 794 -5.46 31.37 -8.75
CA THR A 794 -4.69 31.82 -7.57
C THR A 794 -3.77 30.71 -7.09
N CYS A 795 -2.48 30.81 -7.38
CA CYS A 795 -1.46 29.88 -6.89
C CYS A 795 -0.88 30.33 -5.55
N GLY A 796 -0.79 29.42 -4.59
CA GLY A 796 -0.27 29.68 -3.25
C GLY A 796 1.19 29.23 -3.11
N LEU A 797 2.04 30.08 -2.55
CA LEU A 797 3.44 29.78 -2.24
C LEU A 797 3.73 30.00 -0.77
N GLY A 798 4.49 29.09 -0.17
CA GLY A 798 4.90 29.20 1.22
C GLY A 798 6.04 28.26 1.57
N GLY A 799 6.47 28.35 2.82
CA GLY A 799 7.53 27.51 3.33
C GLY A 799 8.90 28.20 3.37
N HIS A 800 9.94 27.42 3.17
CA HIS A 800 11.30 27.91 3.35
C HIS A 800 12.27 27.19 2.41
N ILE A 801 13.05 27.96 1.65
CA ILE A 801 14.13 27.43 0.84
C ILE A 801 15.44 27.98 1.39
N MET A 802 16.30 27.09 1.89
CA MET A 802 17.64 27.43 2.33
C MET A 802 18.66 26.98 1.30
N SER A 803 19.49 27.90 0.83
CA SER A 803 20.63 27.60 -0.01
C SER A 803 21.92 28.16 0.64
N TYR A 804 23.01 27.45 0.45
CA TYR A 804 24.31 27.87 0.92
C TYR A 804 25.16 28.32 -0.27
N PHE A 805 25.83 29.46 -0.13
CA PHE A 805 26.77 29.99 -1.10
C PHE A 805 28.16 30.06 -0.48
N TYR A 806 29.14 29.58 -1.20
CA TYR A 806 30.55 29.73 -0.77
C TYR A 806 31.02 31.15 -0.98
N ASN A 807 31.55 31.77 0.07
CA ASN A 807 32.18 33.09 0.00
C ASN A 807 33.71 32.91 -0.06
N PRO A 808 34.33 33.14 -1.23
CA PRO A 808 35.78 32.96 -1.39
C PRO A 808 36.60 33.95 -0.56
N GLY A 809 36.05 35.10 -0.21
CA GLY A 809 36.71 36.11 0.59
C GLY A 809 36.88 35.75 2.06
N THR A 810 35.86 35.14 2.65
CA THR A 810 35.85 34.66 4.05
C THR A 810 36.20 33.17 4.17
N LYS A 811 36.19 32.43 3.09
CA LYS A 811 36.30 30.99 3.02
C LYS A 811 35.18 30.24 3.80
N ASP A 812 34.11 30.93 4.10
CA ASP A 812 32.95 30.42 4.82
C ASP A 812 31.76 30.23 3.89
N LEU A 813 30.80 29.48 4.38
CA LEU A 813 29.50 29.34 3.75
C LEU A 813 28.54 30.41 4.26
N ASP A 814 28.20 31.33 3.39
CA ASP A 814 27.14 32.27 3.68
C ASP A 814 25.78 31.58 3.50
N LYS A 815 25.03 31.48 4.59
CA LYS A 815 23.62 31.11 4.54
C LYS A 815 22.83 32.22 3.92
N LYS A 816 22.14 31.93 2.81
CA LYS A 816 21.12 32.83 2.29
C LYS A 816 19.79 32.13 2.22
N PHE A 817 18.82 32.78 2.83
CA PHE A 817 17.42 32.45 2.65
C PHE A 817 16.99 33.12 1.34
N ILE A 818 16.40 32.31 0.44
CA ILE A 818 15.90 32.80 -0.84
C ILE A 818 14.53 33.46 -0.66
N ASN A 819 13.97 33.42 0.56
CA ASN A 819 12.58 33.78 0.81
C ASN A 819 12.32 34.57 2.08
N GLU A 820 13.18 35.49 2.47
CA GLU A 820 12.82 36.44 3.56
C GLU A 820 11.56 37.24 3.21
N ASP A 821 11.34 37.46 1.88
CA ASP A 821 10.09 38.01 1.34
C ASP A 821 9.68 37.18 0.12
N ILE A 822 8.64 36.36 0.25
CA ILE A 822 8.08 35.61 -0.87
C ILE A 822 7.36 36.62 -1.77
N ASP A 823 8.03 37.03 -2.81
CA ASP A 823 7.46 37.85 -3.86
C ASP A 823 7.15 37.00 -5.12
N ARG A 824 6.56 37.65 -6.10
CA ARG A 824 6.19 37.03 -7.38
C ARG A 824 7.38 36.55 -8.21
N ASP A 825 8.59 37.00 -7.86
CA ASP A 825 9.82 36.63 -8.57
C ASP A 825 10.41 35.30 -8.09
N ASN A 826 9.94 34.78 -6.97
CA ASN A 826 10.37 33.51 -6.39
C ASN A 826 9.62 32.27 -6.92
N VAL A 827 8.83 32.35 -7.98
CA VAL A 827 8.06 31.23 -8.54
C VAL A 827 8.96 30.15 -9.13
N SER A 828 10.11 30.50 -9.67
CA SER A 828 11.10 29.56 -10.16
C SER A 828 12.49 29.94 -9.73
N SER A 829 13.38 28.98 -9.59
CA SER A 829 14.77 29.18 -9.27
C SER A 829 15.52 30.00 -10.34
N PHE A 830 15.11 29.88 -11.60
CA PHE A 830 15.68 30.61 -12.69
C PHE A 830 15.52 32.12 -12.49
N ILE A 831 14.33 32.55 -12.08
CA ILE A 831 14.06 33.99 -11.86
C ILE A 831 14.89 34.51 -10.69
N CYS A 832 14.91 33.77 -9.57
CA CYS A 832 15.75 34.09 -8.42
C CYS A 832 17.24 34.11 -8.78
N TYR A 833 17.69 33.13 -9.57
CA TYR A 833 19.09 33.01 -9.97
C TYR A 833 19.53 34.12 -10.88
N ARG A 834 18.70 34.56 -11.82
CA ARG A 834 18.99 35.67 -12.72
C ARG A 834 19.28 36.95 -11.95
N ASP A 835 18.41 37.33 -11.00
CA ASP A 835 18.56 38.59 -10.26
C ASP A 835 19.74 38.54 -9.27
N VAL A 836 20.00 37.38 -8.69
CA VAL A 836 21.10 37.19 -7.75
C VAL A 836 22.45 37.03 -8.46
N TYR A 837 22.49 36.34 -9.59
CA TYR A 837 23.73 36.00 -10.29
C TYR A 837 24.27 37.13 -11.15
N ASP A 838 23.42 37.90 -11.83
CA ASP A 838 23.86 38.99 -12.69
C ASP A 838 24.51 40.15 -11.92
N ASN A 839 24.15 40.34 -10.65
CA ASN A 839 24.56 41.50 -9.90
C ASN A 839 25.58 41.29 -8.76
N ARG A 840 25.72 40.05 -8.22
CA ARG A 840 26.55 39.82 -7.02
C ARG A 840 27.49 38.64 -7.07
N TYR A 841 27.26 37.63 -7.88
CA TYR A 841 27.98 36.36 -7.79
C TYR A 841 28.78 35.97 -9.02
N LYS A 842 28.65 36.71 -10.12
CA LYS A 842 29.47 36.54 -11.33
C LYS A 842 30.96 36.64 -11.02
N ASP A 843 31.29 37.60 -10.22
CA ASP A 843 32.68 37.86 -9.84
C ASP A 843 33.22 36.80 -8.88
N MET A 844 32.35 36.30 -7.96
CA MET A 844 32.72 35.22 -7.02
C MET A 844 33.01 33.90 -7.73
N TRP A 845 32.27 33.61 -8.80
CA TRP A 845 32.46 32.41 -9.60
C TRP A 845 33.80 32.45 -10.37
N VAL A 846 34.18 33.62 -10.86
CA VAL A 846 35.43 33.87 -11.56
C VAL A 846 36.61 33.82 -10.59
N GLU A 847 36.50 34.43 -9.42
CA GLU A 847 37.52 34.46 -8.38
C GLU A 847 37.80 33.06 -7.79
N ALA A 848 36.82 32.15 -7.79
CA ALA A 848 37.01 30.74 -7.39
C ALA A 848 37.80 29.91 -8.42
N GLY A 849 38.36 30.51 -9.47
CA GLY A 849 39.19 29.84 -10.49
C GLY A 849 38.36 29.04 -11.53
N HIS A 850 37.09 29.23 -11.57
CA HIS A 850 36.26 28.65 -12.62
C HIS A 850 36.31 29.55 -13.85
N THR A 851 36.87 29.05 -14.91
CA THR A 851 36.86 29.78 -16.19
C THR A 851 35.41 29.93 -16.65
N THR A 852 34.96 31.18 -16.80
CA THR A 852 33.63 31.52 -17.37
C THR A 852 33.46 31.04 -18.82
N GLY A 853 34.47 30.35 -19.37
CA GLY A 853 34.57 30.04 -20.79
C GLY A 853 33.44 29.23 -21.39
N ASN A 854 32.59 28.58 -20.59
CA ASN A 854 31.60 27.64 -21.13
C ASN A 854 30.20 27.66 -20.50
N VAL A 855 29.91 28.57 -19.58
CA VAL A 855 28.54 28.70 -19.03
C VAL A 855 28.06 30.15 -19.26
N VAL A 856 27.67 30.43 -20.47
CA VAL A 856 26.87 31.62 -20.76
C VAL A 856 25.42 31.30 -20.45
N ILE A 857 24.97 31.70 -19.29
CA ILE A 857 23.53 31.66 -18.97
C ILE A 857 22.91 32.86 -19.69
N SER A 858 22.27 32.64 -20.81
CA SER A 858 21.52 33.64 -21.54
C SER A 858 20.02 33.34 -21.45
N ASP A 859 19.19 34.35 -21.65
CA ASP A 859 17.72 34.20 -21.68
C ASP A 859 17.26 33.09 -22.66
N SER A 860 18.04 32.87 -23.74
CA SER A 860 17.77 31.79 -24.72
C SER A 860 17.96 30.38 -24.16
N ASN A 861 18.56 30.21 -23.00
CA ASN A 861 18.75 28.88 -22.37
C ASN A 861 17.55 28.44 -21.53
N PHE A 862 16.51 29.29 -21.41
CA PHE A 862 15.38 29.06 -20.54
C PHE A 862 14.07 29.37 -21.25
N GLY A 863 13.01 28.67 -20.80
CA GLY A 863 11.66 28.86 -21.28
C GLY A 863 11.03 30.17 -20.79
N THR A 864 9.85 30.43 -21.32
CA THR A 864 9.06 31.61 -20.96
C THR A 864 8.13 31.32 -19.80
N VAL A 865 7.98 32.24 -18.86
CA VAL A 865 7.03 32.14 -17.73
C VAL A 865 6.03 33.30 -17.84
N THR A 866 4.74 32.98 -17.81
CA THR A 866 3.64 33.96 -17.87
C THR A 866 2.69 33.78 -16.70
N GLY A 867 1.96 34.83 -16.31
CA GLY A 867 0.94 34.76 -15.26
C GLY A 867 1.51 34.82 -13.83
N LYS A 868 2.69 35.42 -13.64
CA LYS A 868 3.28 35.55 -12.29
C LYS A 868 2.41 36.39 -11.34
N GLU A 869 1.58 37.28 -11.86
CA GLU A 869 0.60 38.07 -11.11
C GLU A 869 -0.44 37.23 -10.37
N ASN A 870 -0.61 35.97 -10.75
CA ASN A 870 -1.54 35.05 -10.13
C ASN A 870 -1.00 34.33 -8.87
N VAL A 871 0.19 34.68 -8.43
CA VAL A 871 0.84 34.05 -7.26
C VAL A 871 0.57 34.86 -5.98
N ALA A 872 0.25 34.16 -4.90
CA ALA A 872 0.01 34.72 -3.58
C ALA A 872 0.69 33.89 -2.48
N TYR A 873 0.96 34.54 -1.33
CA TYR A 873 1.47 33.80 -0.16
C TYR A 873 0.43 32.83 0.39
N TRP A 874 0.91 31.63 0.78
CA TRP A 874 0.13 30.61 1.45
C TRP A 874 0.89 30.07 2.67
N ASP A 875 0.25 30.01 3.81
CA ASP A 875 0.87 29.61 5.10
C ASP A 875 0.88 28.09 5.35
N GLY A 876 0.46 27.30 4.37
CA GLY A 876 0.43 25.84 4.49
C GLY A 876 -0.82 25.27 5.16
N LYS A 877 -1.83 26.11 5.43
CA LYS A 877 -3.10 25.69 6.07
C LYS A 877 -4.27 25.60 5.10
#